data_c8e82fedfe16f3141ef626b4ad308e58
#
_entry.id   c8e82fedfe16f3141ef626b4ad308e58
#
_cell.length_a   1.000
_cell.length_b   1.000
_cell.length_c   1.000
_cell.angle_alpha   90.00
_cell.angle_beta   90.00
_cell.angle_gamma   90.00
#
_symmetry.space_group_name_H-M   'P 1'
#
loop_
_entity.id
_entity.type
_entity.pdbx_description
1 polymer ?
#
loop_
_entity_poly.entity_id
_entity_poly.type
_entity_poly.pdbx_seq_one_letter_code
_entity_poly.pdbx_strand_id
1 'polypeptide(L)'
;MSHGTDRIALPPADAEKTNLVCHFCIVGCGYHVYKWPANREGGRAPGDNALGVDFRRQVPPMQLTMTSAMTTRIRDRDGQDYRVMILPDDDCVVNDGLSSTRGGQLANVLYGDTPVASHRLRYPRLNTGDDWVDTTREHAADLYAAITQRVLDSEGPDGVMFNCSDHGGAGGGFEFTWGTGKLMFQAIGTKMARIHNRPAYNSECHASRDMGMYELNSAYEDAELADVIWSIGNNPYENQTNYFLAHWVPNLRGQTRSKKQERFADETVGRGRVIFVDPRRTPSVAVCDQIGDADNVLHLQINPGTDTALFNAIFTYVIDQGWHNESFIADHTSGFEEAREANRMSLEEASQITGVSVEAIRRAAEWSYKPKDSGHSPRTLHHYEKGIIWGNDNYRIQASLVDIVLATGNVGREGTGISRMGGHQEGYTRPPYPGPRPAPYIDQEIIKGNGQILTVWGCNAFQTTCNAEQYKEAIHRRAGIVQQAMAKARGGSVDSMADAVHEATQRDGGLFIAAVDLYPTAFARAGHLMLPAAHPGEIELTAMNGERRIRLSERFMDPPGEAEADSLIAARLANALRRRYQEAGNEEMAERFAGFDWESQEDAFNDGFRMAHEKEIDSQGGETGRLVTYQRLREAGNNGVQLPVQEYRDGELVGTPRLYSDHNFDTDDGRARFQPAPWNGFLSPVAKQKEKYPLWVNNGRTNHIWQSAYHDQHIDYRTGRFPMAPLEINPEDAEAYGIANGDVVELFNDYGSTMAMAYRTPEIKTGQLFMMFGYFNGMVGEVTTEAVDENVVPYYKGAWADIRRIGSMEEYQRSVSFRSRRYT
;
A
#
# COMPACT_ATOMS: atom_id res chain seq x y z
N MET A 1 -23.49 8.31 37.27
CA MET A 1 -23.03 8.34 35.87
C MET A 1 -24.22 7.96 35.00
N SER A 2 -24.76 8.89 34.22
CA SER A 2 -25.78 8.57 33.25
C SER A 2 -25.07 7.73 32.20
N HIS A 3 -25.45 6.48 32.03
CA HIS A 3 -25.09 5.68 30.87
C HIS A 3 -25.63 6.48 29.67
N GLY A 4 -24.71 7.10 28.91
CA GLY A 4 -25.10 7.69 27.65
C GLY A 4 -25.78 6.63 26.83
N THR A 5 -26.99 6.90 26.39
CA THR A 5 -27.68 6.04 25.43
C THR A 5 -26.77 6.00 24.18
N ASP A 6 -26.56 4.84 23.59
CA ASP A 6 -25.90 4.62 22.29
C ASP A 6 -26.67 5.31 21.14
N ARG A 7 -27.01 6.56 21.35
CA ARG A 7 -27.80 7.33 20.42
C ARG A 7 -26.88 8.07 19.46
N ILE A 8 -27.02 7.76 18.19
CA ILE A 8 -26.36 8.46 17.10
C ILE A 8 -27.19 9.72 16.79
N ALA A 9 -26.56 10.90 16.84
CA ALA A 9 -27.18 12.14 16.43
C ALA A 9 -27.31 12.17 14.91
N LEU A 10 -28.50 12.47 14.41
CA LEU A 10 -28.76 12.53 12.97
C LEU A 10 -28.29 13.90 12.41
N PRO A 11 -27.74 13.93 11.18
CA PRO A 11 -27.44 15.19 10.51
C PRO A 11 -28.76 15.92 10.16
N PRO A 12 -28.91 17.22 10.50
CA PRO A 12 -30.08 17.99 10.07
C PRO A 12 -30.15 18.10 8.54
N ALA A 13 -31.31 18.39 7.99
CA ALA A 13 -31.53 18.40 6.55
C ALA A 13 -30.61 19.36 5.77
N ASP A 14 -30.10 20.39 6.44
CA ASP A 14 -29.17 21.38 5.92
C ASP A 14 -27.71 21.12 6.33
N ALA A 15 -27.37 19.91 6.77
CA ALA A 15 -25.98 19.54 7.02
C ALA A 15 -25.14 19.64 5.75
N GLU A 16 -23.94 20.16 5.87
CA GLU A 16 -22.97 20.15 4.78
C GLU A 16 -22.64 18.70 4.39
N LYS A 17 -22.64 18.40 3.09
CA LYS A 17 -22.32 17.08 2.55
C LYS A 17 -21.15 17.18 1.59
N THR A 18 -20.10 16.39 1.82
CA THR A 18 -18.91 16.29 0.97
C THR A 18 -18.58 14.83 0.67
N ASN A 19 -17.73 14.59 -0.32
CA ASN A 19 -17.27 13.27 -0.71
C ASN A 19 -15.91 12.96 -0.07
N LEU A 20 -15.73 11.71 0.33
CA LEU A 20 -14.47 11.22 0.89
C LEU A 20 -14.16 9.84 0.33
N VAL A 21 -12.95 9.65 -0.13
CA VAL A 21 -12.42 8.33 -0.51
C VAL A 21 -11.73 7.73 0.70
N CYS A 22 -12.14 6.52 1.09
CA CYS A 22 -11.46 5.78 2.16
C CYS A 22 -10.01 5.50 1.78
N HIS A 23 -9.08 5.96 2.59
CA HIS A 23 -7.65 5.89 2.30
C HIS A 23 -6.91 4.72 3.01
N PHE A 24 -7.63 3.75 3.56
CA PHE A 24 -6.99 2.61 4.22
C PHE A 24 -6.43 1.57 3.25
N CYS A 25 -7.04 1.33 2.10
CA CYS A 25 -6.55 0.31 1.16
C CYS A 25 -6.80 0.68 -0.29
N ILE A 26 -6.24 -0.13 -1.19
CA ILE A 26 -6.32 0.04 -2.65
C ILE A 26 -7.76 0.09 -3.19
N VAL A 27 -8.75 -0.50 -2.50
CA VAL A 27 -10.14 -0.51 -2.96
C VAL A 27 -10.66 0.90 -3.11
N GLY A 28 -10.32 1.79 -2.16
CA GLY A 28 -10.73 3.18 -2.22
C GLY A 28 -12.26 3.35 -2.23
N CYS A 29 -12.94 2.83 -1.23
CA CYS A 29 -14.40 2.94 -1.09
C CYS A 29 -14.84 4.40 -1.00
N GLY A 30 -15.97 4.73 -1.61
CA GLY A 30 -16.59 6.04 -1.53
C GLY A 30 -17.43 6.21 -0.27
N TYR A 31 -17.33 7.37 0.33
CA TYR A 31 -18.10 7.78 1.51
C TYR A 31 -18.66 9.17 1.35
N HIS A 32 -19.80 9.44 2.01
CA HIS A 32 -20.31 10.77 2.25
C HIS A 32 -19.98 11.22 3.66
N VAL A 33 -19.51 12.45 3.78
CA VAL A 33 -19.29 13.13 5.05
C VAL A 33 -20.38 14.14 5.27
N TYR A 34 -21.07 14.05 6.41
CA TYR A 34 -22.04 15.03 6.87
C TYR A 34 -21.44 15.81 8.02
N LYS A 35 -21.40 17.16 7.91
CA LYS A 35 -20.88 18.07 8.94
C LYS A 35 -21.95 19.06 9.36
N TRP A 36 -22.15 19.26 10.67
CA TRP A 36 -23.11 20.23 11.19
C TRP A 36 -22.73 20.73 12.58
N PRO A 37 -23.19 21.92 13.03
CA PRO A 37 -22.92 22.43 14.37
C PRO A 37 -23.33 21.45 15.46
N ALA A 38 -22.45 21.22 16.46
CA ALA A 38 -22.63 20.18 17.45
C ALA A 38 -23.85 20.39 18.39
N ASN A 39 -24.38 21.61 18.45
CA ASN A 39 -25.58 21.96 19.22
C ASN A 39 -26.89 21.71 18.48
N ARG A 40 -26.85 21.20 17.24
CA ARG A 40 -28.02 20.88 16.40
C ARG A 40 -28.13 19.38 16.20
N GLU A 41 -29.35 18.93 15.89
CA GLU A 41 -29.63 17.55 15.53
C GLU A 41 -30.81 17.50 14.56
N GLY A 42 -30.75 16.62 13.57
CA GLY A 42 -31.81 16.36 12.63
C GLY A 42 -32.97 15.57 13.24
N GLY A 43 -34.15 15.75 12.69
CA GLY A 43 -35.35 15.02 13.09
C GLY A 43 -35.43 13.62 12.49
N ARG A 44 -36.43 12.85 12.94
CA ARG A 44 -36.62 11.45 12.50
C ARG A 44 -37.45 11.31 11.23
N ALA A 45 -38.14 12.38 10.78
CA ALA A 45 -38.84 12.34 9.48
C ALA A 45 -37.84 12.54 8.32
N PRO A 46 -38.10 11.99 7.13
CA PRO A 46 -37.18 12.08 5.98
C PRO A 46 -36.77 13.50 5.62
N GLY A 47 -37.70 14.45 5.71
CA GLY A 47 -37.42 15.86 5.44
C GLY A 47 -36.65 16.60 6.55
N ASP A 48 -36.48 15.98 7.71
CA ASP A 48 -35.85 16.62 8.89
C ASP A 48 -34.40 16.19 9.07
N ASN A 49 -33.88 15.28 8.24
CA ASN A 49 -32.51 14.79 8.28
C ASN A 49 -31.91 14.71 6.87
N ALA A 50 -30.59 14.92 6.77
CA ALA A 50 -29.87 14.91 5.51
C ALA A 50 -29.75 13.52 4.86
N LEU A 51 -30.10 12.44 5.60
CA LEU A 51 -30.08 11.08 5.08
C LEU A 51 -31.35 10.73 4.29
N GLY A 52 -32.41 11.54 4.42
CA GLY A 52 -33.69 11.29 3.76
C GLY A 52 -34.45 10.05 4.29
N VAL A 53 -34.02 9.47 5.41
CA VAL A 53 -34.53 8.23 5.97
C VAL A 53 -35.62 8.48 7.01
N ASP A 54 -36.67 7.67 7.01
CA ASP A 54 -37.74 7.71 8.01
C ASP A 54 -37.36 6.87 9.26
N PHE A 55 -36.69 7.49 10.23
CA PHE A 55 -36.31 6.89 11.51
C PHE A 55 -37.45 6.78 12.52
N ARG A 56 -38.65 7.17 12.18
CA ARG A 56 -39.86 6.90 12.99
C ARG A 56 -40.27 5.43 12.88
N ARG A 57 -39.79 4.74 11.86
CA ARG A 57 -39.97 3.32 11.61
C ARG A 57 -38.63 2.61 11.79
N GLN A 58 -38.68 1.29 11.98
CA GLN A 58 -37.45 0.48 11.97
C GLN A 58 -36.90 0.41 10.55
N VAL A 59 -35.65 0.85 10.40
CA VAL A 59 -34.90 0.73 9.16
C VAL A 59 -34.19 -0.62 9.14
N PRO A 60 -34.43 -1.47 8.15
CA PRO A 60 -33.67 -2.71 8.02
C PRO A 60 -32.16 -2.44 7.88
N PRO A 61 -31.28 -3.24 8.54
CA PRO A 61 -29.84 -3.05 8.45
C PRO A 61 -29.28 -3.09 7.01
N MET A 62 -29.98 -3.75 6.09
CA MET A 62 -29.60 -3.80 4.69
C MET A 62 -29.88 -2.50 3.91
N GLN A 63 -30.70 -1.60 4.46
CA GLN A 63 -31.01 -0.32 3.84
C GLN A 63 -30.15 0.82 4.39
N LEU A 64 -29.66 0.68 5.61
CA LEU A 64 -28.78 1.66 6.23
C LEU A 64 -27.95 1.01 7.35
N THR A 65 -26.67 0.88 7.12
CA THR A 65 -25.71 0.47 8.17
C THR A 65 -25.12 1.72 8.80
N MET A 66 -25.40 1.95 10.07
CA MET A 66 -24.90 3.09 10.80
C MET A 66 -24.50 2.69 12.22
N THR A 67 -23.26 3.02 12.60
CA THR A 67 -22.71 2.74 13.93
C THR A 67 -22.15 4.00 14.58
N SER A 68 -21.99 4.01 15.90
CA SER A 68 -21.36 5.14 16.61
C SER A 68 -19.93 5.39 16.17
N ALA A 69 -19.22 4.38 15.68
CA ALA A 69 -17.87 4.52 15.13
C ALA A 69 -17.79 5.35 13.85
N MET A 70 -18.91 5.52 13.15
CA MET A 70 -19.04 6.35 11.95
C MET A 70 -19.26 7.84 12.29
N THR A 71 -19.23 8.20 13.56
CA THR A 71 -19.46 9.58 14.01
C THR A 71 -18.32 10.06 14.91
N THR A 72 -18.06 11.38 14.85
CA THR A 72 -17.11 12.03 15.76
C THR A 72 -17.52 13.48 16.01
N ARG A 73 -16.78 14.14 16.89
CA ARG A 73 -16.83 15.59 17.08
C ARG A 73 -15.48 16.18 16.71
N ILE A 74 -15.53 17.31 16.05
CA ILE A 74 -14.34 18.10 15.70
C ILE A 74 -14.51 19.51 16.25
N ARG A 75 -13.40 20.15 16.55
CA ARG A 75 -13.33 21.59 16.79
C ARG A 75 -12.51 22.19 15.68
N ASP A 76 -13.15 23.04 14.88
CA ASP A 76 -12.51 23.65 13.73
C ASP A 76 -11.80 24.97 14.09
N ARG A 77 -11.06 25.57 13.14
CA ARG A 77 -10.29 26.80 13.38
C ARG A 77 -11.17 28.02 13.69
N ASP A 78 -12.42 28.00 13.28
CA ASP A 78 -13.42 29.01 13.67
C ASP A 78 -13.79 28.96 15.17
N GLY A 79 -13.26 27.99 15.91
CA GLY A 79 -13.50 27.79 17.32
C GLY A 79 -14.84 27.13 17.64
N GLN A 80 -15.61 26.71 16.65
CA GLN A 80 -16.88 26.01 16.83
C GLN A 80 -16.70 24.49 16.89
N ASP A 81 -17.60 23.86 17.64
CA ASP A 81 -17.68 22.40 17.71
C ASP A 81 -18.69 21.91 16.68
N TYR A 82 -18.29 20.92 15.88
CA TYR A 82 -19.11 20.27 14.87
C TYR A 82 -19.23 18.78 15.18
N ARG A 83 -20.35 18.22 14.70
CA ARG A 83 -20.48 16.75 14.53
C ARG A 83 -20.14 16.41 13.10
N VAL A 84 -19.48 15.27 12.97
CA VAL A 84 -19.13 14.66 11.66
C VAL A 84 -19.66 13.25 11.67
N MET A 85 -20.33 12.87 10.56
CA MET A 85 -20.78 11.51 10.28
C MET A 85 -20.22 11.09 8.92
N ILE A 86 -19.56 9.94 8.85
CA ILE A 86 -18.97 9.40 7.62
C ILE A 86 -19.64 8.07 7.31
N LEU A 87 -20.45 8.04 6.25
CA LEU A 87 -21.21 6.86 5.82
C LEU A 87 -20.77 6.39 4.44
N PRO A 88 -20.78 5.08 4.17
CA PRO A 88 -20.53 4.57 2.83
C PRO A 88 -21.57 5.12 1.86
N ASP A 89 -21.14 5.37 0.64
CA ASP A 89 -22.00 5.87 -0.44
C ASP A 89 -22.68 4.68 -1.14
N ASP A 90 -24.02 4.65 -1.11
CA ASP A 90 -24.82 3.57 -1.68
C ASP A 90 -24.75 3.51 -3.21
N ASP A 91 -24.47 4.66 -3.85
CA ASP A 91 -24.38 4.79 -5.31
C ASP A 91 -22.93 4.58 -5.83
N CYS A 92 -21.96 4.32 -4.93
CA CYS A 92 -20.58 4.13 -5.32
C CYS A 92 -20.35 2.75 -5.94
N VAL A 93 -20.00 2.72 -7.23
CA VAL A 93 -19.73 1.50 -8.01
C VAL A 93 -18.58 0.64 -7.46
N VAL A 94 -17.77 1.18 -6.55
CA VAL A 94 -16.63 0.49 -5.95
C VAL A 94 -17.02 -0.39 -4.77
N ASN A 95 -17.90 0.09 -3.91
CA ASN A 95 -18.26 -0.57 -2.65
C ASN A 95 -19.75 -0.79 -2.43
N ASP A 96 -20.63 -0.32 -3.30
CA ASP A 96 -22.09 -0.59 -3.28
C ASP A 96 -22.67 -0.43 -1.86
N GLY A 97 -22.39 0.71 -1.21
CA GLY A 97 -22.83 0.98 0.16
C GLY A 97 -22.14 0.16 1.26
N LEU A 98 -21.24 -0.73 0.92
CA LEU A 98 -20.54 -1.58 1.89
C LEU A 98 -19.44 -0.82 2.62
N SER A 99 -19.18 -1.23 3.86
CA SER A 99 -18.09 -0.71 4.68
C SER A 99 -17.32 -1.83 5.35
N SER A 100 -16.01 -1.82 5.22
CA SER A 100 -15.14 -2.72 5.97
C SER A 100 -15.03 -2.29 7.43
N THR A 101 -14.53 -3.17 8.29
CA THR A 101 -14.26 -2.85 9.71
C THR A 101 -13.39 -1.59 9.87
N ARG A 102 -12.44 -1.35 8.96
CA ARG A 102 -11.59 -0.15 8.99
C ARG A 102 -12.33 1.07 8.45
N GLY A 103 -12.95 0.96 7.29
CA GLY A 103 -13.68 2.05 6.66
C GLY A 103 -14.83 2.58 7.53
N GLY A 104 -15.56 1.68 8.19
CA GLY A 104 -16.62 2.06 9.13
C GLY A 104 -16.15 2.73 10.43
N GLN A 105 -14.85 2.91 10.60
CA GLN A 105 -14.25 3.60 11.75
C GLN A 105 -13.47 4.86 11.36
N LEU A 106 -13.54 5.31 10.11
CA LEU A 106 -12.83 6.50 9.63
C LEU A 106 -13.05 7.69 10.57
N ALA A 107 -14.29 8.01 10.91
CA ALA A 107 -14.62 9.13 11.78
C ALA A 107 -13.97 9.01 13.17
N ASN A 108 -14.09 7.84 13.77
CA ASN A 108 -13.66 7.59 15.15
C ASN A 108 -12.14 7.37 15.29
N VAL A 109 -11.45 6.99 14.22
CA VAL A 109 -10.00 6.73 14.28
C VAL A 109 -9.20 7.97 13.87
N LEU A 110 -9.62 8.67 12.81
CA LEU A 110 -8.74 9.67 12.18
C LEU A 110 -9.08 11.11 12.55
N TYR A 111 -10.35 11.40 12.90
CA TYR A 111 -10.82 12.77 13.05
C TYR A 111 -11.32 13.05 14.47
N GLY A 112 -11.20 14.31 14.90
CA GLY A 112 -11.74 14.78 16.16
C GLY A 112 -10.97 14.36 17.40
N ASP A 113 -11.68 14.38 18.54
CA ASP A 113 -11.11 14.05 19.87
C ASP A 113 -11.11 12.54 20.11
N THR A 114 -10.27 11.84 19.37
CA THR A 114 -10.12 10.39 19.51
C THR A 114 -8.75 10.03 20.12
N PRO A 115 -8.58 8.85 20.72
CA PRO A 115 -7.28 8.44 21.23
C PRO A 115 -6.18 8.48 20.17
N VAL A 116 -6.51 8.12 18.92
CA VAL A 116 -5.55 8.14 17.82
C VAL A 116 -5.24 9.58 17.40
N ALA A 117 -6.27 10.37 17.11
CA ALA A 117 -6.10 11.75 16.65
C ALA A 117 -5.42 12.67 17.67
N SER A 118 -5.51 12.37 18.95
CA SER A 118 -4.82 13.15 20.02
C SER A 118 -3.29 13.10 19.91
N HIS A 119 -2.74 12.08 19.23
CA HIS A 119 -1.30 11.92 19.01
C HIS A 119 -0.80 12.60 17.72
N ARG A 120 -1.68 13.29 16.97
CA ARG A 120 -1.30 14.01 15.76
C ARG A 120 -0.21 15.04 16.01
N LEU A 121 0.78 15.08 15.13
CA LEU A 121 1.69 16.22 15.05
C LEU A 121 0.90 17.47 14.66
N ARG A 122 1.09 18.56 15.42
CA ARG A 122 0.39 19.84 15.22
C ARG A 122 1.33 20.95 14.81
N TYR A 123 2.55 20.90 15.29
CA TYR A 123 3.60 21.90 15.04
C TYR A 123 4.87 21.17 14.60
N PRO A 124 5.73 21.84 13.83
CA PRO A 124 7.06 21.32 13.59
C PRO A 124 7.81 21.19 14.93
N ARG A 125 8.58 20.13 15.05
CA ARG A 125 9.33 19.83 16.28
C ARG A 125 10.80 19.60 15.98
N LEU A 126 11.64 20.17 16.82
CA LEU A 126 13.08 20.06 16.73
C LEU A 126 13.64 19.32 17.95
N ASN A 127 14.46 18.31 17.71
CA ASN A 127 15.20 17.63 18.78
C ASN A 127 16.45 18.44 19.12
N THR A 128 16.48 18.99 20.34
CA THR A 128 17.59 19.82 20.83
C THR A 128 18.59 19.04 21.67
N GLY A 129 18.56 17.72 21.61
CA GLY A 129 19.46 16.81 22.34
C GLY A 129 18.77 16.10 23.48
N ASP A 130 18.19 16.83 24.42
CA ASP A 130 17.51 16.26 25.60
C ASP A 130 16.00 16.19 25.38
N ASP A 131 15.45 17.16 24.66
CA ASP A 131 14.01 17.35 24.50
C ASP A 131 13.61 17.67 23.05
N TRP A 132 12.36 17.34 22.74
CA TRP A 132 11.66 17.82 21.56
C TRP A 132 10.94 19.13 21.88
N VAL A 133 11.25 20.19 21.13
CA VAL A 133 10.62 21.51 21.26
C VAL A 133 9.83 21.85 20.00
N ASP A 134 8.68 22.48 20.18
CA ASP A 134 7.89 22.99 19.07
C ASP A 134 8.60 24.20 18.45
N THR A 135 8.49 24.32 17.13
CA THR A 135 9.07 25.43 16.35
C THR A 135 8.09 25.88 15.27
N THR A 136 8.43 26.94 14.51
CA THR A 136 7.61 27.38 13.38
C THR A 136 7.98 26.67 12.09
N ARG A 137 7.08 26.66 11.12
CA ARG A 137 7.33 26.11 9.77
C ARG A 137 8.53 26.80 9.11
N GLU A 138 8.62 28.13 9.24
CA GLU A 138 9.69 28.92 8.66
C GLU A 138 11.05 28.52 9.24
N HIS A 139 11.15 28.46 10.58
CA HIS A 139 12.40 28.05 11.23
C HIS A 139 12.79 26.60 10.87
N ALA A 140 11.83 25.70 10.84
CA ALA A 140 12.05 24.30 10.45
C ALA A 140 12.55 24.19 9.00
N ALA A 141 11.93 24.92 8.08
CA ALA A 141 12.31 24.94 6.67
C ALA A 141 13.68 25.60 6.46
N ASP A 142 13.97 26.71 7.15
CA ASP A 142 15.27 27.39 7.05
C ASP A 142 16.41 26.51 7.62
N LEU A 143 16.19 25.80 8.72
CA LEU A 143 17.17 24.86 9.26
C LEU A 143 17.42 23.68 8.33
N TYR A 144 16.35 23.06 7.81
CA TYR A 144 16.46 21.99 6.82
C TYR A 144 17.24 22.47 5.59
N ALA A 145 16.89 23.63 5.07
CA ALA A 145 17.54 24.22 3.89
C ALA A 145 19.00 24.55 4.17
N ALA A 146 19.33 25.10 5.36
CA ALA A 146 20.71 25.40 5.74
C ALA A 146 21.60 24.15 5.80
N ILE A 147 21.09 23.06 6.37
CA ILE A 147 21.81 21.78 6.44
C ILE A 147 21.93 21.16 5.04
N THR A 148 20.82 21.15 4.29
CA THR A 148 20.78 20.56 2.94
C THR A 148 21.70 21.30 1.98
N GLN A 149 21.74 22.63 2.02
CA GLN A 149 22.66 23.43 1.21
C GLN A 149 24.11 23.01 1.44
N ARG A 150 24.55 22.89 2.69
CA ARG A 150 25.93 22.50 3.03
C ARG A 150 26.29 21.11 2.50
N VAL A 151 25.35 20.17 2.61
CA VAL A 151 25.56 18.80 2.10
C VAL A 151 25.60 18.81 0.56
N LEU A 152 24.70 19.54 -0.10
CA LEU A 152 24.71 19.66 -1.56
C LEU A 152 26.01 20.30 -2.08
N ASP A 153 26.52 21.32 -1.37
CA ASP A 153 27.75 22.04 -1.76
C ASP A 153 29.02 21.20 -1.51
N SER A 154 29.03 20.30 -0.54
CA SER A 154 30.19 19.46 -0.20
C SER A 154 30.18 18.07 -0.84
N GLU A 155 29.01 17.38 -0.84
CA GLU A 155 28.88 15.97 -1.23
C GLU A 155 28.05 15.80 -2.52
N GLY A 156 27.32 16.86 -2.91
CA GLY A 156 26.38 16.81 -4.01
C GLY A 156 25.07 16.08 -3.66
N PRO A 157 24.25 15.76 -4.68
CA PRO A 157 22.90 15.23 -4.51
C PRO A 157 22.82 13.93 -3.70
N ASP A 158 23.81 13.05 -3.85
CA ASP A 158 23.80 11.73 -3.23
C ASP A 158 24.08 11.74 -1.72
N GLY A 159 24.51 12.88 -1.17
CA GLY A 159 24.56 13.13 0.26
C GLY A 159 23.17 13.23 0.90
N VAL A 160 22.14 13.51 0.10
CA VAL A 160 20.75 13.68 0.54
C VAL A 160 19.94 12.46 0.14
N MET A 161 19.61 11.65 1.12
CA MET A 161 18.80 10.42 0.96
C MET A 161 17.32 10.69 1.24
N PHE A 162 16.46 9.93 0.59
CA PHE A 162 15.02 9.95 0.85
C PHE A 162 14.47 8.57 1.15
N ASN A 163 13.55 8.53 2.10
CA ASN A 163 12.60 7.44 2.26
C ASN A 163 11.22 8.00 1.95
N CYS A 164 10.73 7.77 0.74
CA CYS A 164 9.46 8.30 0.31
C CYS A 164 8.34 7.26 0.44
N SER A 165 7.16 7.72 0.80
CA SER A 165 5.96 6.99 0.48
C SER A 165 5.77 7.04 -1.04
N ASP A 166 5.39 5.94 -1.65
CA ASP A 166 5.10 5.88 -3.09
C ASP A 166 4.00 6.88 -3.49
N HIS A 167 3.22 7.26 -2.52
CA HIS A 167 1.97 7.95 -2.69
C HIS A 167 1.87 9.19 -1.80
N GLY A 168 2.98 9.69 -1.28
CA GLY A 168 3.01 10.84 -0.36
C GLY A 168 2.01 10.68 0.79
N GLY A 169 2.37 10.89 2.00
CA GLY A 169 1.48 10.92 3.15
C GLY A 169 0.47 9.77 3.31
N ALA A 170 -0.67 10.07 3.87
CA ALA A 170 -1.73 9.11 4.10
C ALA A 170 -2.70 9.06 2.92
N GLY A 171 -2.66 8.03 2.10
CA GLY A 171 -3.75 7.71 1.21
C GLY A 171 -3.58 7.96 -0.28
N GLY A 172 -2.36 8.20 -0.74
CA GLY A 172 -2.06 8.39 -2.15
C GLY A 172 -2.60 9.70 -2.70
N GLY A 173 -1.88 10.30 -3.62
CA GLY A 173 -2.32 11.55 -4.26
C GLY A 173 -1.34 11.93 -5.33
N PHE A 174 -1.87 12.37 -6.47
CA PHE A 174 -1.01 12.86 -7.55
C PHE A 174 -0.22 14.08 -7.09
N GLU A 175 -0.83 14.92 -6.28
CA GLU A 175 -0.22 16.12 -5.68
C GLU A 175 1.00 15.77 -4.82
N PHE A 176 0.85 14.75 -4.00
CA PHE A 176 1.88 14.34 -3.06
C PHE A 176 3.06 13.69 -3.75
N THR A 177 2.80 12.75 -4.67
CA THR A 177 3.86 12.11 -5.45
C THR A 177 4.58 13.10 -6.36
N TRP A 178 3.86 14.09 -6.91
CA TRP A 178 4.46 15.15 -7.69
C TRP A 178 5.34 16.06 -6.84
N GLY A 179 4.80 16.62 -5.75
CA GLY A 179 5.52 17.55 -4.90
C GLY A 179 6.80 16.97 -4.33
N THR A 180 6.70 15.78 -3.73
CA THR A 180 7.86 15.08 -3.15
C THR A 180 8.84 14.63 -4.23
N GLY A 181 8.34 14.07 -5.34
CA GLY A 181 9.17 13.62 -6.47
C GLY A 181 9.90 14.75 -7.16
N LYS A 182 9.25 15.91 -7.34
CA LYS A 182 9.87 17.12 -7.92
C LYS A 182 11.02 17.65 -7.03
N LEU A 183 10.81 17.66 -5.71
CA LEU A 183 11.87 17.99 -4.76
C LEU A 183 13.06 17.03 -4.84
N MET A 184 12.78 15.71 -4.80
CA MET A 184 13.83 14.68 -4.76
C MET A 184 14.60 14.59 -6.09
N PHE A 185 13.88 14.42 -7.20
CA PHE A 185 14.48 14.01 -8.47
C PHE A 185 14.82 15.16 -9.40
N GLN A 186 14.02 16.22 -9.41
CA GLN A 186 14.26 17.36 -10.25
C GLN A 186 15.11 18.43 -9.54
N ALA A 187 14.71 18.87 -8.35
CA ALA A 187 15.38 19.97 -7.65
C ALA A 187 16.70 19.51 -7.00
N ILE A 188 16.68 18.50 -6.14
CA ILE A 188 17.89 17.96 -5.52
C ILE A 188 18.68 17.10 -6.52
N GLY A 189 17.98 16.23 -7.28
CA GLY A 189 18.59 15.37 -8.28
C GLY A 189 19.27 14.13 -7.70
N THR A 190 18.84 13.67 -6.54
CA THR A 190 19.42 12.50 -5.88
C THR A 190 18.92 11.19 -6.47
N LYS A 191 19.82 10.21 -6.57
CA LYS A 191 19.46 8.81 -6.84
C LYS A 191 19.32 7.98 -5.55
N MET A 192 19.61 8.58 -4.40
CA MET A 192 19.62 7.92 -3.10
C MET A 192 18.22 7.95 -2.47
N ALA A 193 17.28 7.23 -3.09
CA ALA A 193 15.91 7.15 -2.61
C ALA A 193 15.49 5.70 -2.39
N ARG A 194 14.72 5.46 -1.34
CA ARG A 194 13.99 4.23 -1.09
C ARG A 194 12.49 4.49 -1.00
N ILE A 195 11.71 3.48 -1.25
CA ILE A 195 10.27 3.52 -1.04
C ILE A 195 9.96 2.97 0.37
N HIS A 196 8.87 3.40 1.00
CA HIS A 196 8.50 3.00 2.37
C HIS A 196 8.53 1.48 2.64
N ASN A 197 8.37 0.66 1.63
CA ASN A 197 8.32 -0.80 1.72
C ASN A 197 9.40 -1.51 0.86
N ARG A 198 10.33 -0.76 0.28
CA ARG A 198 11.44 -1.30 -0.52
C ARG A 198 12.73 -0.55 -0.19
N PRO A 199 13.84 -1.25 -0.04
CA PRO A 199 15.10 -0.63 0.38
C PRO A 199 15.81 0.16 -0.73
N ALA A 200 15.16 0.34 -1.88
CA ALA A 200 15.65 1.06 -3.04
C ALA A 200 14.50 1.79 -3.74
N TYR A 201 14.81 2.70 -4.66
CA TYR A 201 13.82 3.26 -5.57
C TYR A 201 13.64 2.34 -6.77
N ASN A 202 12.59 1.56 -6.74
CA ASN A 202 12.28 0.59 -7.78
C ASN A 202 10.76 0.40 -7.91
N SER A 203 10.33 -0.33 -8.92
CA SER A 203 8.95 -0.83 -9.03
C SER A 203 8.88 -2.25 -8.46
N GLU A 204 7.83 -2.54 -7.74
CA GLU A 204 7.49 -3.91 -7.37
C GLU A 204 6.87 -4.71 -8.54
N CYS A 205 6.69 -4.06 -9.70
CA CYS A 205 6.10 -4.64 -10.91
C CYS A 205 6.99 -4.44 -12.14
N HIS A 206 8.31 -4.51 -11.96
CA HIS A 206 9.27 -4.34 -13.07
C HIS A 206 9.04 -5.33 -14.20
N ALA A 207 8.81 -6.62 -13.90
CA ALA A 207 8.60 -7.62 -14.93
C ALA A 207 7.37 -7.29 -15.79
N SER A 208 6.22 -7.01 -15.18
CA SER A 208 5.02 -6.64 -15.93
C SER A 208 5.26 -5.46 -16.87
N ARG A 209 5.95 -4.42 -16.40
CA ARG A 209 6.26 -3.21 -17.20
C ARG A 209 7.27 -3.51 -18.32
N ASP A 210 8.31 -4.29 -18.07
CA ASP A 210 9.27 -4.72 -19.09
C ASP A 210 8.61 -5.60 -20.15
N MET A 211 7.54 -6.31 -19.78
CA MET A 211 6.70 -7.11 -20.67
C MET A 211 5.63 -6.28 -21.41
N GLY A 212 5.59 -4.95 -21.18
CA GLY A 212 4.66 -4.02 -21.81
C GLY A 212 3.28 -3.95 -21.15
N MET A 213 3.15 -4.40 -19.90
CA MET A 213 1.87 -4.45 -19.21
C MET A 213 1.89 -3.63 -17.92
N TYR A 214 1.00 -2.65 -17.83
CA TYR A 214 0.74 -1.96 -16.57
C TYR A 214 0.06 -2.89 -15.58
N GLU A 215 0.46 -2.83 -14.33
CA GLU A 215 0.04 -3.77 -13.28
C GLU A 215 -1.40 -3.60 -12.78
N LEU A 216 -2.15 -2.63 -13.27
CA LEU A 216 -3.56 -2.38 -12.96
C LEU A 216 -4.35 -2.31 -14.26
N ASN A 217 -4.49 -3.41 -14.98
CA ASN A 217 -5.07 -3.38 -16.33
C ASN A 217 -6.53 -3.83 -16.44
N SER A 218 -7.14 -4.33 -15.37
CA SER A 218 -8.55 -4.72 -15.31
C SER A 218 -9.42 -3.71 -14.55
N ALA A 219 -10.74 -3.84 -14.67
CA ALA A 219 -11.73 -3.16 -13.86
C ALA A 219 -12.24 -4.06 -12.73
N TYR A 220 -12.84 -3.48 -11.68
CA TYR A 220 -13.47 -4.27 -10.62
C TYR A 220 -14.66 -5.10 -11.12
N GLU A 221 -15.40 -4.57 -12.10
CA GLU A 221 -16.46 -5.31 -12.78
C GLU A 221 -15.98 -6.63 -13.40
N ASP A 222 -14.71 -6.74 -13.80
CA ASP A 222 -14.18 -7.97 -14.39
C ASP A 222 -14.27 -9.17 -13.45
N ALA A 223 -14.24 -8.96 -12.13
CA ALA A 223 -14.46 -10.02 -11.15
C ALA A 223 -15.89 -10.59 -11.20
N GLU A 224 -16.88 -9.80 -11.63
CA GLU A 224 -18.26 -10.27 -11.83
C GLU A 224 -18.42 -11.07 -13.12
N LEU A 225 -17.57 -10.77 -14.12
CA LEU A 225 -17.65 -11.31 -15.47
C LEU A 225 -16.73 -12.52 -15.70
N ALA A 226 -15.72 -12.71 -14.89
CA ALA A 226 -14.76 -13.80 -15.02
C ALA A 226 -15.40 -15.18 -14.84
N ASP A 227 -14.91 -16.19 -15.59
CA ASP A 227 -15.20 -17.59 -15.33
C ASP A 227 -14.35 -18.11 -14.18
N VAL A 228 -13.09 -17.65 -14.10
CA VAL A 228 -12.14 -18.02 -13.06
C VAL A 228 -11.42 -16.78 -12.54
N ILE A 229 -11.35 -16.65 -11.23
CA ILE A 229 -10.57 -15.62 -10.54
C ILE A 229 -9.42 -16.31 -9.81
N TRP A 230 -8.20 -15.88 -10.08
CA TRP A 230 -7.04 -16.25 -9.29
C TRP A 230 -6.82 -15.24 -8.17
N SER A 231 -6.54 -15.73 -6.98
CA SER A 231 -6.15 -14.97 -5.79
C SER A 231 -4.78 -15.44 -5.34
N ILE A 232 -3.73 -14.72 -5.73
CA ILE A 232 -2.34 -15.19 -5.62
C ILE A 232 -1.62 -14.37 -4.54
N GLY A 233 -1.26 -15.02 -3.44
CA GLY A 233 -0.63 -14.35 -2.30
C GLY A 233 -1.47 -13.18 -1.77
N ASN A 234 -2.78 -13.31 -1.82
CA ASN A 234 -3.77 -12.31 -1.50
C ASN A 234 -4.85 -12.87 -0.56
N ASN A 235 -5.29 -12.06 0.39
CA ASN A 235 -6.38 -12.40 1.31
C ASN A 235 -7.50 -11.34 1.21
N PRO A 236 -8.29 -11.34 0.10
CA PRO A 236 -9.16 -10.23 -0.24
C PRO A 236 -10.30 -10.00 0.75
N TYR A 237 -10.81 -11.03 1.42
CA TYR A 237 -11.81 -10.86 2.48
C TYR A 237 -11.29 -9.97 3.63
N GLU A 238 -10.01 -10.06 3.98
CA GLU A 238 -9.41 -9.22 5.01
C GLU A 238 -8.79 -7.92 4.48
N ASN A 239 -8.20 -7.95 3.28
CA ASN A 239 -7.38 -6.84 2.78
C ASN A 239 -8.15 -5.91 1.84
N GLN A 240 -9.09 -6.46 1.04
CA GLN A 240 -9.91 -5.74 0.06
C GLN A 240 -11.40 -6.09 0.26
N THR A 241 -11.86 -6.06 1.49
CA THR A 241 -13.16 -6.61 1.94
C THR A 241 -14.33 -6.22 1.04
N ASN A 242 -14.48 -4.94 0.74
CA ASN A 242 -15.65 -4.46 -0.01
C ASN A 242 -15.57 -4.86 -1.49
N TYR A 243 -14.40 -4.83 -2.11
CA TYR A 243 -14.23 -5.36 -3.46
C TYR A 243 -14.55 -6.85 -3.54
N PHE A 244 -14.09 -7.63 -2.57
CA PHE A 244 -14.40 -9.06 -2.48
C PHE A 244 -15.90 -9.30 -2.32
N LEU A 245 -16.56 -8.59 -1.41
CA LEU A 245 -17.98 -8.79 -1.11
C LEU A 245 -18.89 -8.26 -2.22
N ALA A 246 -18.58 -7.13 -2.82
CA ALA A 246 -19.41 -6.49 -3.85
C ALA A 246 -19.27 -7.17 -5.22
N HIS A 247 -18.08 -7.68 -5.57
CA HIS A 247 -17.81 -8.12 -6.94
C HIS A 247 -17.50 -9.63 -7.07
N TRP A 248 -16.71 -10.23 -6.15
CA TRP A 248 -16.35 -11.65 -6.26
C TRP A 248 -17.47 -12.57 -5.75
N VAL A 249 -18.01 -12.26 -4.58
CA VAL A 249 -19.06 -13.09 -3.94
C VAL A 249 -20.31 -13.25 -4.82
N PRO A 250 -20.83 -12.18 -5.46
CA PRO A 250 -21.96 -12.32 -6.39
C PRO A 250 -21.67 -13.29 -7.54
N ASN A 251 -20.46 -13.24 -8.12
CA ASN A 251 -20.06 -14.15 -9.19
C ASN A 251 -19.95 -15.61 -8.71
N LEU A 252 -19.30 -15.83 -7.56
CA LEU A 252 -19.15 -17.16 -6.96
C LEU A 252 -20.50 -17.80 -6.60
N ARG A 253 -21.49 -16.99 -6.23
CA ARG A 253 -22.88 -17.40 -5.98
C ARG A 253 -23.73 -17.56 -7.25
N GLY A 254 -23.20 -17.14 -8.42
CA GLY A 254 -23.92 -17.17 -9.69
C GLY A 254 -24.96 -16.05 -9.85
N GLN A 255 -24.94 -15.04 -9.01
CA GLN A 255 -25.84 -13.89 -9.11
C GLN A 255 -25.56 -13.01 -10.34
N THR A 256 -24.35 -13.06 -10.88
CA THR A 256 -23.93 -12.34 -12.09
C THR A 256 -24.23 -13.11 -13.39
N ARG A 257 -24.86 -14.28 -13.33
CA ARG A 257 -25.09 -15.15 -14.51
C ARG A 257 -25.90 -14.44 -15.61
N SER A 258 -26.94 -13.69 -15.27
CA SER A 258 -27.72 -12.97 -16.26
C SER A 258 -26.90 -11.90 -16.95
N LYS A 259 -26.09 -11.15 -16.20
CA LYS A 259 -25.15 -10.15 -16.73
C LYS A 259 -24.14 -10.76 -17.70
N LYS A 260 -23.56 -11.91 -17.34
CA LYS A 260 -22.66 -12.67 -18.24
C LYS A 260 -23.37 -13.17 -19.47
N GLN A 261 -24.59 -13.72 -19.35
CA GLN A 261 -25.35 -14.22 -20.49
C GLN A 261 -25.70 -13.10 -21.48
N GLU A 262 -25.99 -11.91 -20.99
CA GLU A 262 -26.25 -10.73 -21.83
C GLU A 262 -24.97 -10.28 -22.57
N ARG A 263 -23.83 -10.24 -21.86
CA ARG A 263 -22.55 -9.79 -22.43
C ARG A 263 -21.90 -10.82 -23.36
N PHE A 264 -22.08 -12.12 -23.06
CA PHE A 264 -21.39 -13.23 -23.73
C PHE A 264 -22.39 -14.27 -24.28
N ALA A 265 -23.31 -13.81 -25.11
CA ALA A 265 -24.45 -14.61 -25.60
C ALA A 265 -24.01 -15.91 -26.30
N ASP A 266 -22.87 -15.92 -26.95
CA ASP A 266 -22.33 -17.06 -27.71
C ASP A 266 -21.47 -18.00 -26.86
N GLU A 267 -21.24 -17.67 -25.57
CA GLU A 267 -20.42 -18.48 -24.67
C GLU A 267 -21.27 -19.29 -23.68
N THR A 268 -20.73 -20.42 -23.26
CA THR A 268 -21.28 -21.12 -22.08
C THR A 268 -20.88 -20.34 -20.84
N VAL A 269 -21.85 -19.77 -20.14
CA VAL A 269 -21.63 -19.01 -18.90
C VAL A 269 -22.16 -19.74 -17.68
N GLY A 270 -21.41 -19.65 -16.60
CA GLY A 270 -21.76 -20.25 -15.32
C GLY A 270 -21.47 -19.32 -14.14
N ARG A 271 -21.58 -19.85 -12.93
CA ARG A 271 -21.04 -19.16 -11.77
C ARG A 271 -19.52 -19.16 -11.81
N GLY A 272 -18.90 -18.15 -11.20
CA GLY A 272 -17.46 -18.02 -11.14
C GLY A 272 -16.79 -19.13 -10.31
N ARG A 273 -15.54 -19.38 -10.61
CA ARG A 273 -14.61 -20.19 -9.84
C ARG A 273 -13.53 -19.31 -9.22
N VAL A 274 -12.99 -19.73 -8.08
CA VAL A 274 -11.87 -19.04 -7.44
C VAL A 274 -10.76 -20.04 -7.16
N ILE A 275 -9.53 -19.67 -7.53
CA ILE A 275 -8.31 -20.43 -7.26
C ILE A 275 -7.43 -19.59 -6.34
N PHE A 276 -7.17 -20.08 -5.16
CA PHE A 276 -6.25 -19.46 -4.20
C PHE A 276 -4.88 -20.10 -4.28
N VAL A 277 -3.84 -19.25 -4.35
CA VAL A 277 -2.44 -19.67 -4.19
C VAL A 277 -1.93 -18.98 -2.93
N ASP A 278 -1.86 -19.70 -1.84
CA ASP A 278 -1.43 -19.19 -0.54
C ASP A 278 -0.90 -20.34 0.34
N PRO A 279 0.20 -20.16 1.07
CA PRO A 279 0.73 -21.20 1.96
C PRO A 279 -0.19 -21.49 3.16
N ARG A 280 -1.10 -20.56 3.47
CA ARG A 280 -2.05 -20.65 4.58
C ARG A 280 -3.48 -20.74 4.05
N ARG A 281 -4.33 -21.54 4.69
CA ARG A 281 -5.76 -21.47 4.44
C ARG A 281 -6.33 -20.21 5.10
N THR A 282 -6.34 -19.12 4.32
CA THR A 282 -6.74 -17.79 4.78
C THR A 282 -8.24 -17.69 5.07
N PRO A 283 -8.70 -16.66 5.80
CA PRO A 283 -10.12 -16.37 5.94
C PRO A 283 -10.85 -16.22 4.60
N SER A 284 -10.19 -15.76 3.55
CA SER A 284 -10.77 -15.69 2.20
C SER A 284 -11.09 -17.07 1.65
N VAL A 285 -10.18 -18.04 1.79
CA VAL A 285 -10.41 -19.43 1.41
C VAL A 285 -11.59 -20.00 2.21
N ALA A 286 -11.55 -19.81 3.53
CA ALA A 286 -12.59 -20.33 4.42
C ALA A 286 -14.00 -19.79 4.13
N VAL A 287 -14.11 -18.51 3.80
CA VAL A 287 -15.37 -17.87 3.39
C VAL A 287 -15.85 -18.41 2.05
N CYS A 288 -14.94 -18.54 1.07
CA CYS A 288 -15.29 -19.10 -0.23
C CYS A 288 -15.76 -20.56 -0.12
N ASP A 289 -15.14 -21.39 0.72
CA ASP A 289 -15.58 -22.77 0.97
C ASP A 289 -17.00 -22.83 1.55
N GLN A 290 -17.41 -21.82 2.32
CA GLN A 290 -18.76 -21.75 2.88
C GLN A 290 -19.83 -21.30 1.87
N ILE A 291 -19.47 -20.49 0.88
CA ILE A 291 -20.41 -19.94 -0.11
C ILE A 291 -20.33 -20.65 -1.47
N GLY A 292 -19.27 -21.37 -1.72
CA GLY A 292 -19.03 -22.19 -2.90
C GLY A 292 -19.12 -23.69 -2.60
N ASP A 293 -18.45 -24.47 -3.42
CA ASP A 293 -18.27 -25.92 -3.24
C ASP A 293 -16.98 -26.39 -3.92
N ALA A 294 -16.69 -27.68 -3.87
CA ALA A 294 -15.49 -28.28 -4.46
C ALA A 294 -15.37 -28.11 -5.98
N ASP A 295 -16.45 -27.70 -6.64
CA ASP A 295 -16.47 -27.49 -8.10
C ASP A 295 -16.17 -26.05 -8.48
N ASN A 296 -16.10 -25.12 -7.52
CA ASN A 296 -15.82 -23.73 -7.82
C ASN A 296 -14.86 -23.04 -6.85
N VAL A 297 -14.31 -23.73 -5.86
CA VAL A 297 -13.23 -23.23 -4.99
C VAL A 297 -12.07 -24.21 -4.98
N LEU A 298 -10.86 -23.74 -5.26
CA LEU A 298 -9.64 -24.53 -5.24
C LEU A 298 -8.55 -23.80 -4.46
N HIS A 299 -7.94 -24.45 -3.49
CA HIS A 299 -6.81 -23.93 -2.76
C HIS A 299 -5.53 -24.70 -3.09
N LEU A 300 -4.59 -24.03 -3.73
CA LEU A 300 -3.22 -24.49 -3.97
C LEU A 300 -2.37 -24.04 -2.77
N GLN A 301 -2.30 -24.88 -1.73
CA GLN A 301 -1.54 -24.57 -0.52
C GLN A 301 -0.04 -24.75 -0.77
N ILE A 302 0.57 -23.70 -1.33
CA ILE A 302 1.95 -23.70 -1.82
C ILE A 302 2.98 -23.60 -0.68
N ASN A 303 4.17 -24.14 -0.87
CA ASN A 303 5.32 -23.81 -0.03
C ASN A 303 5.76 -22.36 -0.33
N PRO A 304 6.00 -21.49 0.68
CA PRO A 304 6.33 -20.08 0.46
C PRO A 304 7.51 -19.89 -0.49
N GLY A 305 7.39 -18.93 -1.44
CA GLY A 305 8.47 -18.55 -2.35
C GLY A 305 8.77 -19.54 -3.48
N THR A 306 7.89 -20.49 -3.74
CA THR A 306 8.03 -21.47 -4.84
C THR A 306 7.09 -21.20 -6.01
N ASP A 307 6.53 -20.01 -6.07
CA ASP A 307 5.49 -19.57 -7.01
C ASP A 307 5.92 -19.71 -8.47
N THR A 308 7.17 -19.35 -8.81
CA THR A 308 7.72 -19.49 -10.16
C THR A 308 7.62 -20.92 -10.67
N ALA A 309 7.91 -21.91 -9.83
CA ALA A 309 7.80 -23.32 -10.22
C ALA A 309 6.34 -23.73 -10.52
N LEU A 310 5.38 -23.22 -9.74
CA LEU A 310 3.96 -23.46 -9.99
C LEU A 310 3.53 -22.88 -11.35
N PHE A 311 3.86 -21.61 -11.59
CA PHE A 311 3.43 -20.93 -12.83
C PHE A 311 4.11 -21.51 -14.06
N ASN A 312 5.39 -21.85 -13.99
CA ASN A 312 6.11 -22.50 -15.10
C ASN A 312 5.51 -23.86 -15.46
N ALA A 313 5.09 -24.66 -14.47
CA ALA A 313 4.42 -25.94 -14.75
C ALA A 313 3.05 -25.75 -15.40
N ILE A 314 2.28 -24.76 -14.95
CA ILE A 314 0.99 -24.42 -15.57
C ILE A 314 1.21 -23.90 -17.00
N PHE A 315 2.17 -23.02 -17.21
CA PHE A 315 2.53 -22.50 -18.53
C PHE A 315 2.91 -23.64 -19.49
N THR A 316 3.82 -24.53 -19.06
CA THR A 316 4.23 -25.69 -19.83
C THR A 316 3.04 -26.60 -20.16
N TYR A 317 2.21 -26.92 -19.16
CA TYR A 317 1.05 -27.78 -19.34
C TYR A 317 0.03 -27.20 -20.32
N VAL A 318 -0.28 -25.91 -20.22
CA VAL A 318 -1.19 -25.18 -21.13
C VAL A 318 -0.70 -25.27 -22.59
N ILE A 319 0.60 -25.09 -22.81
CA ILE A 319 1.21 -25.18 -24.13
C ILE A 319 1.16 -26.62 -24.66
N ASP A 320 1.55 -27.61 -23.85
CA ASP A 320 1.57 -29.03 -24.24
C ASP A 320 0.16 -29.56 -24.54
N GLN A 321 -0.89 -28.96 -23.95
CA GLN A 321 -2.29 -29.28 -24.27
C GLN A 321 -2.86 -28.53 -25.48
N GLY A 322 -2.11 -27.55 -26.03
CA GLY A 322 -2.59 -26.70 -27.11
C GLY A 322 -3.70 -25.72 -26.71
N TRP A 323 -3.73 -25.29 -25.45
CA TRP A 323 -4.72 -24.31 -24.93
C TRP A 323 -4.24 -22.87 -25.00
N HIS A 324 -3.06 -22.63 -25.52
CA HIS A 324 -2.53 -21.29 -25.76
C HIS A 324 -3.19 -20.66 -27.00
N ASN A 325 -3.18 -19.34 -27.06
CA ASN A 325 -3.75 -18.56 -28.16
C ASN A 325 -2.68 -18.25 -29.23
N GLU A 326 -2.52 -19.15 -30.20
CA GLU A 326 -1.49 -19.02 -31.23
C GLU A 326 -1.59 -17.70 -32.02
N SER A 327 -2.82 -17.27 -32.39
CA SER A 327 -2.99 -16.03 -33.13
C SER A 327 -2.60 -14.81 -32.33
N PHE A 328 -2.99 -14.74 -31.06
CA PHE A 328 -2.60 -13.63 -30.17
C PHE A 328 -1.08 -13.59 -30.00
N ILE A 329 -0.45 -14.74 -29.78
CA ILE A 329 1.01 -14.83 -29.66
C ILE A 329 1.69 -14.30 -30.93
N ALA A 330 1.27 -14.77 -32.10
CA ALA A 330 1.86 -14.39 -33.37
C ALA A 330 1.68 -12.90 -33.69
N ASP A 331 0.47 -12.35 -33.42
CA ASP A 331 0.11 -11.01 -33.86
C ASP A 331 0.51 -9.93 -32.88
N HIS A 332 0.51 -10.22 -31.56
CA HIS A 332 0.61 -9.20 -30.52
C HIS A 332 1.77 -9.38 -29.52
N THR A 333 2.60 -10.41 -29.72
CA THR A 333 3.69 -10.67 -28.76
C THR A 333 5.04 -10.94 -29.44
N SER A 334 6.09 -10.97 -28.65
CA SER A 334 7.45 -11.38 -29.03
C SER A 334 8.10 -12.19 -27.89
N GLY A 335 9.16 -12.97 -28.19
CA GLY A 335 9.95 -13.70 -27.19
C GLY A 335 9.32 -15.03 -26.73
N PHE A 336 8.25 -15.52 -27.35
CA PHE A 336 7.52 -16.72 -26.89
C PHE A 336 8.37 -17.99 -26.86
N GLU A 337 9.16 -18.26 -27.89
CA GLU A 337 9.93 -19.51 -27.97
C GLU A 337 11.04 -19.57 -26.92
N GLU A 338 11.71 -18.43 -26.64
CA GLU A 338 12.74 -18.33 -25.60
C GLU A 338 12.16 -18.56 -24.21
N ALA A 339 11.02 -17.93 -23.91
CA ALA A 339 10.32 -18.14 -22.66
C ALA A 339 9.79 -19.58 -22.52
N ARG A 340 9.27 -20.18 -23.61
CA ARG A 340 8.79 -21.56 -23.64
C ARG A 340 9.90 -22.55 -23.29
N GLU A 341 11.10 -22.33 -23.81
CA GLU A 341 12.25 -23.19 -23.54
C GLU A 341 12.76 -22.99 -22.09
N ALA A 342 12.94 -21.75 -21.68
CA ALA A 342 13.51 -21.42 -20.37
C ALA A 342 12.60 -21.78 -19.19
N ASN A 343 11.28 -21.63 -19.36
CA ASN A 343 10.28 -21.81 -18.31
C ASN A 343 9.75 -23.26 -18.23
N ARG A 344 10.35 -24.19 -19.00
CA ARG A 344 9.85 -25.55 -19.04
C ARG A 344 9.96 -26.26 -17.69
N MET A 345 8.83 -26.81 -17.22
CA MET A 345 8.72 -27.52 -15.95
C MET A 345 7.55 -28.51 -16.00
N SER A 346 7.78 -29.73 -15.53
CA SER A 346 6.71 -30.72 -15.41
C SER A 346 5.83 -30.50 -14.19
N LEU A 347 4.61 -31.04 -14.23
CA LEU A 347 3.71 -30.98 -13.06
C LEU A 347 4.29 -31.73 -11.86
N GLU A 348 5.03 -32.80 -12.11
CA GLU A 348 5.68 -33.63 -11.10
C GLU A 348 6.83 -32.88 -10.41
N GLU A 349 7.68 -32.20 -11.15
CA GLU A 349 8.76 -31.36 -10.58
C GLU A 349 8.16 -30.21 -9.77
N ALA A 350 7.19 -29.51 -10.31
CA ALA A 350 6.50 -28.44 -9.59
C ALA A 350 5.84 -28.95 -8.30
N SER A 351 5.21 -30.12 -8.34
CA SER A 351 4.61 -30.75 -7.16
C SER A 351 5.64 -31.01 -6.04
N GLN A 352 6.83 -31.49 -6.41
CA GLN A 352 7.91 -31.73 -5.46
C GLN A 352 8.43 -30.42 -4.82
N ILE A 353 8.54 -29.36 -5.62
CA ILE A 353 9.05 -28.06 -5.14
C ILE A 353 7.99 -27.34 -4.30
N THR A 354 6.78 -27.26 -4.82
CA THR A 354 5.70 -26.44 -4.25
C THR A 354 4.94 -27.13 -3.12
N GLY A 355 4.99 -28.46 -3.05
CA GLY A 355 4.17 -29.24 -2.13
C GLY A 355 2.68 -29.25 -2.47
N VAL A 356 2.31 -28.81 -3.70
CA VAL A 356 0.95 -28.89 -4.25
C VAL A 356 0.84 -30.16 -5.08
N SER A 357 -0.24 -30.93 -4.96
CA SER A 357 -0.39 -32.17 -5.72
C SER A 357 -0.50 -31.93 -7.23
N VAL A 358 0.03 -32.85 -8.03
CA VAL A 358 -0.08 -32.83 -9.49
C VAL A 358 -1.52 -32.64 -9.96
N GLU A 359 -2.46 -33.32 -9.30
CA GLU A 359 -3.90 -33.23 -9.61
C GLU A 359 -4.46 -31.82 -9.38
N ALA A 360 -4.07 -31.16 -8.29
CA ALA A 360 -4.51 -29.80 -8.00
C ALA A 360 -3.94 -28.78 -8.98
N ILE A 361 -2.67 -28.92 -9.36
CA ILE A 361 -2.03 -28.04 -10.37
C ILE A 361 -2.71 -28.22 -11.73
N ARG A 362 -2.93 -29.48 -12.14
CA ARG A 362 -3.66 -29.80 -13.37
C ARG A 362 -5.07 -29.21 -13.36
N ARG A 363 -5.82 -29.41 -12.29
CA ARG A 363 -7.20 -28.89 -12.14
C ARG A 363 -7.24 -27.36 -12.24
N ALA A 364 -6.27 -26.67 -11.66
CA ALA A 364 -6.17 -25.22 -11.77
C ALA A 364 -5.97 -24.78 -13.24
N ALA A 365 -5.07 -25.43 -13.96
CA ALA A 365 -4.85 -25.18 -15.38
C ALA A 365 -6.09 -25.48 -16.24
N GLU A 366 -6.75 -26.61 -15.99
CA GLU A 366 -7.97 -26.99 -16.70
C GLU A 366 -9.11 -26.00 -16.49
N TRP A 367 -9.36 -25.58 -15.26
CA TRP A 367 -10.39 -24.60 -14.96
C TRP A 367 -10.17 -23.29 -15.68
N SER A 368 -8.89 -22.86 -15.74
CA SER A 368 -8.51 -21.52 -16.18
C SER A 368 -8.33 -21.41 -17.69
N TYR A 369 -7.93 -22.49 -18.38
CA TYR A 369 -7.42 -22.36 -19.75
C TYR A 369 -7.93 -23.42 -20.73
N LYS A 370 -8.52 -24.52 -20.24
CA LYS A 370 -9.11 -25.51 -21.14
C LYS A 370 -10.34 -24.92 -21.86
N PRO A 371 -10.37 -24.93 -23.20
CA PRO A 371 -11.52 -24.40 -23.94
C PRO A 371 -12.85 -24.99 -23.48
N LYS A 372 -13.88 -24.13 -23.40
CA LYS A 372 -15.25 -24.51 -23.11
C LYS A 372 -15.85 -25.35 -24.25
N ASP A 373 -16.97 -26.02 -24.02
CA ASP A 373 -17.71 -26.75 -25.06
C ASP A 373 -18.15 -25.84 -26.21
N SER A 374 -18.33 -24.56 -25.97
CA SER A 374 -18.57 -23.53 -26.99
C SER A 374 -17.34 -23.18 -27.83
N GLY A 375 -16.17 -23.76 -27.57
CA GLY A 375 -14.89 -23.47 -28.24
C GLY A 375 -14.18 -22.20 -27.73
N HIS A 376 -14.79 -21.42 -26.86
CA HIS A 376 -14.17 -20.21 -26.29
C HIS A 376 -13.24 -20.55 -25.13
N SER A 377 -12.13 -19.85 -25.02
CA SER A 377 -11.25 -19.92 -23.85
C SER A 377 -11.93 -19.28 -22.63
N PRO A 378 -11.79 -19.87 -21.43
CA PRO A 378 -12.29 -19.28 -20.21
C PRO A 378 -11.79 -17.85 -20.02
N ARG A 379 -12.62 -17.01 -19.42
CA ARG A 379 -12.25 -15.65 -19.02
C ARG A 379 -11.60 -15.74 -17.65
N THR A 380 -10.28 -15.62 -17.63
CA THR A 380 -9.50 -15.77 -16.41
C THR A 380 -8.91 -14.43 -15.97
N LEU A 381 -9.27 -14.03 -14.75
CA LEU A 381 -8.81 -12.81 -14.11
C LEU A 381 -7.78 -13.17 -13.04
N HIS A 382 -6.59 -12.60 -13.14
CA HIS A 382 -5.49 -12.89 -12.22
C HIS A 382 -5.30 -11.72 -11.26
N HIS A 383 -5.61 -11.94 -9.98
CA HIS A 383 -5.30 -10.99 -8.92
C HIS A 383 -4.15 -11.49 -8.08
N TYR A 384 -3.12 -10.68 -7.96
CA TYR A 384 -1.96 -10.97 -7.14
C TYR A 384 -1.67 -9.85 -6.13
N GLU A 385 -0.95 -10.20 -5.07
CA GLU A 385 -0.66 -9.28 -4.01
C GLU A 385 0.73 -9.53 -3.38
N LYS A 386 0.97 -8.95 -2.22
CA LYS A 386 2.27 -8.92 -1.55
C LYS A 386 2.88 -10.30 -1.28
N GLY A 387 2.09 -11.38 -1.31
CA GLY A 387 2.60 -12.73 -1.22
C GLY A 387 3.65 -13.05 -2.29
N ILE A 388 3.37 -12.67 -3.55
CA ILE A 388 4.33 -12.86 -4.65
C ILE A 388 5.17 -11.62 -4.93
N ILE A 389 4.63 -10.41 -4.73
CA ILE A 389 5.37 -9.17 -4.95
C ILE A 389 6.65 -9.12 -4.11
N TRP A 390 6.59 -9.63 -2.88
CA TRP A 390 7.73 -9.75 -1.98
C TRP A 390 8.11 -11.21 -1.73
N GLY A 391 7.88 -12.03 -2.74
CA GLY A 391 8.28 -13.43 -2.79
C GLY A 391 9.77 -13.60 -3.12
N ASN A 392 10.14 -14.85 -3.27
CA ASN A 392 11.51 -15.23 -3.64
C ASN A 392 11.76 -14.93 -5.11
N ASP A 393 12.56 -13.92 -5.41
CA ASP A 393 12.82 -13.45 -6.77
C ASP A 393 11.55 -12.87 -7.46
N ASN A 394 11.17 -11.68 -7.02
CA ASN A 394 9.97 -10.99 -7.47
C ASN A 394 9.86 -10.90 -9.00
N TYR A 395 10.96 -10.57 -9.68
CA TYR A 395 10.96 -10.40 -11.13
C TYR A 395 10.53 -11.67 -11.86
N ARG A 396 11.13 -12.83 -11.51
CA ARG A 396 10.79 -14.10 -12.14
C ARG A 396 9.39 -14.60 -11.78
N ILE A 397 8.94 -14.38 -10.56
CA ILE A 397 7.57 -14.75 -10.17
C ILE A 397 6.55 -14.00 -11.04
N GLN A 398 6.72 -12.70 -11.19
CA GLN A 398 5.79 -11.91 -11.99
C GLN A 398 5.90 -12.24 -13.48
N ALA A 399 7.11 -12.39 -14.02
CA ALA A 399 7.31 -12.76 -15.41
C ALA A 399 6.62 -14.09 -15.73
N SER A 400 6.83 -15.14 -14.93
CA SER A 400 6.20 -16.45 -15.13
C SER A 400 4.67 -16.40 -15.08
N LEU A 401 4.08 -15.53 -14.25
CA LEU A 401 2.64 -15.32 -14.20
C LEU A 401 2.13 -14.55 -15.43
N VAL A 402 2.81 -13.50 -15.84
CA VAL A 402 2.45 -12.69 -17.00
C VAL A 402 2.58 -13.52 -18.28
N ASP A 403 3.59 -14.42 -18.40
CA ASP A 403 3.74 -15.34 -19.51
C ASP A 403 2.50 -16.22 -19.72
N ILE A 404 1.87 -16.71 -18.65
CA ILE A 404 0.61 -17.46 -18.76
C ILE A 404 -0.52 -16.57 -19.33
N VAL A 405 -0.62 -15.34 -18.85
CA VAL A 405 -1.65 -14.39 -19.27
C VAL A 405 -1.48 -14.07 -20.76
N LEU A 406 -0.25 -13.81 -21.21
CA LEU A 406 0.07 -13.56 -22.61
C LEU A 406 -0.14 -14.81 -23.49
N ALA A 407 0.32 -15.97 -23.06
CA ALA A 407 0.14 -17.22 -23.81
C ALA A 407 -1.33 -17.56 -24.06
N THR A 408 -2.22 -17.17 -23.16
CA THR A 408 -3.65 -17.47 -23.24
C THR A 408 -4.51 -16.32 -23.76
N GLY A 409 -3.91 -15.12 -23.98
CA GLY A 409 -4.64 -13.94 -24.41
C GLY A 409 -5.68 -13.45 -23.38
N ASN A 410 -5.45 -13.73 -22.09
CA ASN A 410 -6.34 -13.29 -21.00
C ASN A 410 -6.06 -11.85 -20.55
N VAL A 411 -6.02 -10.93 -21.50
CA VAL A 411 -5.80 -9.50 -21.30
C VAL A 411 -6.65 -8.68 -22.28
N GLY A 412 -7.08 -7.49 -21.88
CA GLY A 412 -7.84 -6.56 -22.73
C GLY A 412 -9.30 -6.92 -22.97
N ARG A 413 -9.75 -8.10 -22.56
CA ARG A 413 -11.14 -8.57 -22.71
C ARG A 413 -11.91 -8.43 -21.39
N GLU A 414 -13.23 -8.28 -21.47
CA GLU A 414 -14.09 -8.29 -20.28
C GLU A 414 -13.93 -9.60 -19.48
N GLY A 415 -13.82 -9.50 -18.18
CA GLY A 415 -13.65 -10.66 -17.28
C GLY A 415 -12.26 -11.27 -17.32
N THR A 416 -11.27 -10.60 -17.91
CA THR A 416 -9.86 -11.05 -17.98
C THR A 416 -8.91 -9.97 -17.47
N GLY A 417 -7.64 -10.31 -17.38
CA GLY A 417 -6.58 -9.39 -17.01
C GLY A 417 -5.67 -9.92 -15.91
N ILE A 418 -4.71 -9.08 -15.57
CA ILE A 418 -3.83 -9.30 -14.43
C ILE A 418 -3.73 -8.01 -13.64
N SER A 419 -4.07 -8.03 -12.35
CA SER A 419 -4.04 -6.82 -11.55
C SER A 419 -3.45 -7.07 -10.17
N ARG A 420 -2.53 -6.17 -9.82
CA ARG A 420 -2.02 -6.05 -8.46
C ARG A 420 -3.12 -5.48 -7.55
N MET A 421 -3.51 -6.23 -6.57
CA MET A 421 -4.62 -5.88 -5.67
C MET A 421 -4.16 -5.44 -4.29
N GLY A 422 -2.94 -5.02 -4.14
CA GLY A 422 -2.41 -4.79 -2.84
C GLY A 422 -2.07 -3.36 -2.46
N GLY A 423 -2.03 -3.16 -1.15
CA GLY A 423 -1.53 -1.95 -0.55
C GLY A 423 -2.55 -0.82 -0.46
N HIS A 424 -2.06 0.37 -0.70
CA HIS A 424 -2.76 1.65 -0.62
C HIS A 424 -3.16 2.12 -2.01
N GLN A 425 -3.93 3.19 -2.05
CA GLN A 425 -4.27 3.90 -3.28
C GLN A 425 -3.04 4.56 -3.87
N GLU A 426 -3.14 4.98 -5.11
CA GLU A 426 -2.01 5.40 -5.91
C GLU A 426 -2.19 6.78 -6.52
N GLY A 427 -1.08 7.41 -6.92
CA GLY A 427 -1.04 8.67 -7.63
C GLY A 427 0.33 8.79 -8.30
N TYR A 428 0.50 8.13 -9.47
CA TYR A 428 1.79 8.08 -10.14
C TYR A 428 1.99 9.30 -11.04
N THR A 429 2.48 10.37 -10.46
CA THR A 429 3.02 11.46 -11.26
C THR A 429 4.25 12.03 -10.56
N ARG A 430 5.39 11.98 -11.22
CA ARG A 430 6.63 12.53 -10.72
C ARG A 430 7.66 12.64 -11.83
N PRO A 431 8.67 13.52 -11.69
CA PRO A 431 9.79 13.57 -12.60
C PRO A 431 10.51 12.22 -12.70
N PRO A 432 11.16 11.92 -13.82
CA PRO A 432 11.94 10.70 -13.98
C PRO A 432 12.98 10.54 -12.87
N TYR A 433 13.15 9.32 -12.41
CA TYR A 433 14.22 8.97 -11.48
C TYR A 433 15.57 9.14 -12.15
N PRO A 434 16.52 9.89 -11.56
CA PRO A 434 17.78 10.24 -12.21
C PRO A 434 18.85 9.14 -12.12
N GLY A 435 18.57 8.05 -11.45
CA GLY A 435 19.52 6.96 -11.19
C GLY A 435 19.44 5.80 -12.17
N PRO A 436 20.38 4.86 -12.08
CA PRO A 436 20.39 3.64 -12.88
C PRO A 436 19.35 2.62 -12.40
N ARG A 437 19.13 1.59 -13.20
CA ARG A 437 18.47 0.36 -12.78
C ARG A 437 19.51 -0.77 -12.79
N PRO A 438 19.69 -1.53 -11.69
CA PRO A 438 19.00 -1.39 -10.40
C PRO A 438 19.43 -0.12 -9.63
N ALA A 439 18.51 0.40 -8.82
CA ALA A 439 18.78 1.51 -7.94
C ALA A 439 19.65 1.10 -6.74
N PRO A 440 20.34 2.04 -6.08
CA PRO A 440 21.14 1.76 -4.89
C PRO A 440 20.31 1.13 -3.76
N TYR A 441 20.89 0.16 -3.04
CA TYR A 441 20.29 -0.46 -1.87
C TYR A 441 20.47 0.44 -0.64
N ILE A 442 19.55 1.37 -0.43
CA ILE A 442 19.70 2.47 0.53
C ILE A 442 19.88 1.99 1.97
N ASP A 443 19.19 0.93 2.39
CA ASP A 443 19.33 0.42 3.76
C ASP A 443 20.78 -0.05 4.00
N GLN A 444 21.41 -0.70 3.03
CA GLN A 444 22.79 -1.10 3.09
C GLN A 444 23.75 0.10 3.04
N GLU A 445 23.43 1.13 2.25
CA GLU A 445 24.23 2.36 2.23
C GLU A 445 24.21 3.07 3.58
N ILE A 446 23.07 3.13 4.24
CA ILE A 446 22.94 3.67 5.60
C ILE A 446 23.76 2.85 6.62
N ILE A 447 23.68 1.51 6.55
CA ILE A 447 24.42 0.61 7.43
C ILE A 447 25.94 0.79 7.25
N LYS A 448 26.41 0.96 6.02
CA LYS A 448 27.83 1.23 5.69
C LYS A 448 28.33 2.60 6.13
N GLY A 449 27.44 3.53 6.45
CA GLY A 449 27.78 4.88 6.88
C GLY A 449 27.66 5.96 5.79
N ASN A 450 27.14 5.62 4.62
CA ASN A 450 26.93 6.57 3.52
C ASN A 450 25.72 7.48 3.73
N GLY A 451 25.73 8.65 3.06
CA GLY A 451 24.70 9.69 3.16
C GLY A 451 24.75 10.51 4.45
N GLN A 452 24.36 11.76 4.37
CA GLN A 452 24.43 12.74 5.45
C GLN A 452 23.04 13.16 5.95
N ILE A 453 22.06 13.19 5.05
CA ILE A 453 20.67 13.54 5.34
C ILE A 453 19.77 12.38 4.94
N LEU A 454 18.77 12.09 5.76
CA LEU A 454 17.66 11.20 5.41
C LEU A 454 16.35 11.93 5.68
N THR A 455 15.63 12.26 4.62
CA THR A 455 14.28 12.83 4.70
C THR A 455 13.25 11.72 4.51
N VAL A 456 12.32 11.59 5.45
CA VAL A 456 11.35 10.50 5.51
C VAL A 456 9.94 11.07 5.38
N TRP A 457 9.17 10.55 4.42
CA TRP A 457 7.80 10.94 4.17
C TRP A 457 6.84 9.80 4.51
N GLY A 458 6.04 9.98 5.58
CA GLY A 458 4.95 9.07 5.95
C GLY A 458 5.36 7.61 6.15
N CYS A 459 6.51 7.34 6.76
CA CYS A 459 7.04 5.99 6.90
C CYS A 459 7.60 5.70 8.29
N ASN A 460 7.25 4.54 8.84
CA ASN A 460 7.89 3.99 10.03
C ASN A 460 8.82 2.83 9.65
N ALA A 461 10.01 3.16 9.12
CA ALA A 461 10.94 2.20 8.56
C ALA A 461 11.40 1.12 9.56
N PHE A 462 11.39 1.40 10.87
CA PHE A 462 11.73 0.40 11.89
C PHE A 462 10.78 -0.80 11.90
N GLN A 463 9.55 -0.63 11.42
CA GLN A 463 8.55 -1.70 11.37
C GLN A 463 8.34 -2.27 9.96
N THR A 464 8.96 -1.68 8.94
CA THR A 464 8.67 -2.00 7.54
C THR A 464 9.88 -2.42 6.73
N THR A 465 11.09 -2.52 7.33
CA THR A 465 12.30 -2.94 6.62
C THR A 465 12.67 -4.40 6.90
N CYS A 466 13.43 -5.00 5.98
CA CYS A 466 14.12 -6.28 6.17
C CYS A 466 15.41 -6.06 6.95
N ASN A 467 15.95 -7.11 7.56
CA ASN A 467 17.16 -7.01 8.38
C ASN A 467 17.08 -5.83 9.37
N ALA A 468 15.92 -5.75 10.02
CA ALA A 468 15.48 -4.55 10.74
C ALA A 468 16.39 -4.21 11.93
N GLU A 469 17.01 -5.20 12.57
CA GLU A 469 17.86 -4.97 13.73
C GLU A 469 19.12 -4.19 13.36
N GLN A 470 19.84 -4.63 12.33
CA GLN A 470 21.05 -3.93 11.86
C GLN A 470 20.72 -2.50 11.36
N TYR A 471 19.59 -2.36 10.67
CA TYR A 471 19.15 -1.05 10.21
C TYR A 471 18.85 -0.09 11.39
N LYS A 472 18.11 -0.58 12.40
CA LYS A 472 17.81 0.20 13.62
C LYS A 472 19.09 0.63 14.36
N GLU A 473 20.03 -0.30 14.54
CA GLU A 473 21.31 0.00 15.19
C GLU A 473 22.08 1.08 14.43
N ALA A 474 22.15 0.98 13.10
CA ALA A 474 22.82 1.99 12.28
C ALA A 474 22.15 3.37 12.40
N ILE A 475 20.83 3.42 12.34
CA ILE A 475 20.05 4.67 12.49
C ILE A 475 20.30 5.29 13.87
N HIS A 476 20.13 4.53 14.96
CA HIS A 476 20.31 5.06 16.31
C HIS A 476 21.73 5.56 16.56
N ARG A 477 22.73 4.81 16.11
CA ARG A 477 24.13 5.21 16.25
C ARG A 477 24.42 6.50 15.51
N ARG A 478 24.04 6.60 14.24
CA ARG A 478 24.34 7.74 13.38
C ARG A 478 23.52 8.98 13.75
N ALA A 479 22.25 8.81 14.08
CA ALA A 479 21.41 9.90 14.56
C ALA A 479 21.89 10.44 15.91
N GLY A 480 22.34 9.59 16.83
CA GLY A 480 22.89 9.99 18.11
C GLY A 480 24.09 10.92 18.01
N ILE A 481 24.92 10.78 16.97
CA ILE A 481 26.04 11.69 16.68
C ILE A 481 25.53 13.11 16.37
N VAL A 482 24.56 13.22 15.49
CA VAL A 482 23.96 14.52 15.11
C VAL A 482 23.20 15.13 16.29
N GLN A 483 22.47 14.33 17.06
CA GLN A 483 21.78 14.79 18.26
C GLN A 483 22.73 15.47 19.27
N GLN A 484 23.89 14.88 19.49
CA GLN A 484 24.91 15.48 20.36
C GLN A 484 25.47 16.80 19.80
N ALA A 485 25.64 16.90 18.48
CA ALA A 485 26.08 18.14 17.83
C ALA A 485 25.03 19.24 17.98
N MET A 486 23.76 18.92 17.75
CA MET A 486 22.64 19.86 17.92
C MET A 486 22.50 20.35 19.36
N ALA A 487 22.68 19.44 20.33
CA ALA A 487 22.66 19.80 21.74
C ALA A 487 23.73 20.85 22.12
N LYS A 488 24.95 20.70 21.58
CA LYS A 488 26.05 21.65 21.76
C LYS A 488 25.80 23.00 21.09
N ALA A 489 25.12 23.00 19.95
CA ALA A 489 24.80 24.22 19.19
C ALA A 489 23.50 24.90 19.66
N ARG A 490 22.84 24.38 20.68
CA ARG A 490 21.55 24.87 21.18
C ARG A 490 21.62 26.37 21.54
N GLY A 491 20.61 27.12 21.07
CA GLY A 491 20.53 28.58 21.28
C GLY A 491 21.38 29.41 20.31
N GLY A 492 22.10 28.79 19.42
CA GLY A 492 22.77 29.45 18.30
C GLY A 492 21.83 29.85 17.16
N SER A 493 22.39 30.46 16.11
CA SER A 493 21.65 30.76 14.87
C SER A 493 21.37 29.48 14.07
N VAL A 494 20.49 29.58 13.08
CA VAL A 494 20.22 28.50 12.12
C VAL A 494 21.51 28.03 11.45
N ASP A 495 22.37 28.98 11.07
CA ASP A 495 23.65 28.66 10.42
C ASP A 495 24.62 27.96 11.35
N SER A 496 24.75 28.42 12.62
CA SER A 496 25.62 27.74 13.58
C SER A 496 25.15 26.32 13.91
N MET A 497 23.83 26.07 13.94
CA MET A 497 23.27 24.73 14.09
C MET A 497 23.56 23.88 12.87
N ALA A 498 23.37 24.45 11.66
CA ALA A 498 23.64 23.74 10.42
C ALA A 498 25.13 23.40 10.25
N ASP A 499 26.05 24.29 10.67
CA ASP A 499 27.49 24.02 10.67
C ASP A 499 27.84 22.84 11.58
N ALA A 500 27.27 22.83 12.81
CA ALA A 500 27.49 21.74 13.75
C ALA A 500 26.95 20.38 13.25
N VAL A 501 25.78 20.38 12.63
CA VAL A 501 25.19 19.18 12.01
C VAL A 501 26.05 18.72 10.84
N HIS A 502 26.46 19.63 9.96
CA HIS A 502 27.29 19.31 8.81
C HIS A 502 28.65 18.72 9.24
N GLU A 503 29.33 19.32 10.22
CA GLU A 503 30.55 18.77 10.76
C GLU A 503 30.36 17.35 11.33
N ALA A 504 29.27 17.11 12.09
CA ALA A 504 28.97 15.82 12.66
C ALA A 504 28.70 14.75 11.59
N THR A 505 28.06 15.12 10.49
CA THR A 505 27.79 14.18 9.38
C THR A 505 29.05 13.89 8.57
N GLN A 506 29.92 14.88 8.36
CA GLN A 506 31.13 14.76 7.56
C GLN A 506 32.26 14.01 8.26
N ARG A 507 32.52 14.33 9.53
CA ARG A 507 33.67 13.81 10.26
C ARG A 507 33.37 12.58 11.09
N ASP A 508 32.18 12.54 11.69
CA ASP A 508 31.87 11.53 12.69
C ASP A 508 30.89 10.46 12.18
N GLY A 509 30.47 10.55 10.90
CA GLY A 509 29.54 9.60 10.28
C GLY A 509 28.11 9.72 10.77
N GLY A 510 27.73 10.89 11.26
CA GLY A 510 26.36 11.21 11.65
C GLY A 510 25.37 11.12 10.48
N LEU A 511 24.08 11.07 10.82
CA LEU A 511 22.98 11.13 9.84
C LEU A 511 21.91 12.08 10.39
N PHE A 512 21.68 13.21 9.70
CA PHE A 512 20.57 14.08 10.01
C PHE A 512 19.27 13.50 9.47
N ILE A 513 18.24 13.38 10.30
CA ILE A 513 16.95 12.80 9.91
C ILE A 513 15.85 13.84 10.09
N ALA A 514 15.13 14.13 9.00
CA ALA A 514 13.90 14.89 8.99
C ALA A 514 12.73 13.98 8.63
N ALA A 515 11.64 14.00 9.40
CA ALA A 515 10.46 13.18 9.19
C ALA A 515 9.23 14.05 8.93
N VAL A 516 8.55 13.84 7.84
CA VAL A 516 7.24 14.39 7.51
C VAL A 516 6.21 13.30 7.78
N ASP A 517 5.36 13.47 8.76
CA ASP A 517 4.41 12.44 9.17
C ASP A 517 3.17 13.05 9.84
N LEU A 518 2.12 12.26 9.92
CA LEU A 518 0.92 12.57 10.71
C LEU A 518 1.20 12.44 12.22
N TYR A 519 2.11 11.54 12.59
CA TYR A 519 2.35 11.11 13.97
C TYR A 519 3.84 11.01 14.28
N PRO A 520 4.21 11.19 15.57
CA PRO A 520 5.58 10.96 16.00
C PRO A 520 5.87 9.46 16.12
N THR A 521 6.07 8.80 14.98
CA THR A 521 6.41 7.37 14.91
C THR A 521 7.71 7.05 15.62
N ALA A 522 8.00 5.77 15.89
CA ALA A 522 9.27 5.34 16.48
C ALA A 522 10.47 5.80 15.65
N PHE A 523 10.34 5.73 14.32
CA PHE A 523 11.38 6.21 13.42
C PHE A 523 11.55 7.73 13.48
N ALA A 524 10.45 8.50 13.45
CA ALA A 524 10.51 9.96 13.54
C ALA A 524 11.16 10.43 14.84
N ARG A 525 10.89 9.74 15.96
CA ARG A 525 11.51 10.04 17.27
C ARG A 525 13.01 9.76 17.34
N ALA A 526 13.52 8.87 16.50
CA ALA A 526 14.97 8.65 16.39
C ALA A 526 15.67 9.76 15.59
N GLY A 527 14.91 10.67 14.97
CA GLY A 527 15.42 11.75 14.14
C GLY A 527 15.60 13.09 14.88
N HIS A 528 15.65 14.17 14.10
CA HIS A 528 16.02 15.51 14.59
C HIS A 528 14.99 16.58 14.29
N LEU A 529 14.23 16.43 13.18
CA LEU A 529 13.19 17.36 12.77
C LEU A 529 11.93 16.58 12.42
N MET A 530 10.79 16.99 12.96
CA MET A 530 9.47 16.50 12.57
C MET A 530 8.66 17.62 11.96
N LEU A 531 8.04 17.35 10.81
CA LEU A 531 7.14 18.26 10.11
C LEU A 531 5.74 17.66 10.09
N PRO A 532 4.71 18.38 10.56
CA PRO A 532 3.34 17.86 10.65
C PRO A 532 2.67 17.83 9.29
N ALA A 533 2.24 16.64 8.87
CA ALA A 533 1.47 16.42 7.65
C ALA A 533 -0.04 16.49 7.90
N ALA A 534 -0.79 16.73 6.82
CA ALA A 534 -2.25 16.67 6.78
C ALA A 534 -2.72 15.50 5.91
N HIS A 535 -3.93 14.99 6.15
CA HIS A 535 -4.50 13.88 5.41
C HIS A 535 -5.85 14.23 4.76
N PRO A 536 -6.40 13.37 3.85
CA PRO A 536 -7.69 13.64 3.20
C PRO A 536 -8.80 13.99 4.19
N GLY A 537 -9.64 14.94 3.84
CA GLY A 537 -10.66 15.50 4.72
C GLY A 537 -10.22 16.73 5.51
N GLU A 538 -8.94 16.82 5.86
CA GLU A 538 -8.29 18.05 6.33
C GLU A 538 -7.81 18.91 5.16
N ILE A 539 -7.55 18.29 4.03
CA ILE A 539 -7.19 18.87 2.74
C ILE A 539 -7.98 18.19 1.63
N GLU A 540 -8.05 18.82 0.49
CA GLU A 540 -8.49 18.17 -0.74
C GLU A 540 -7.34 17.34 -1.30
N LEU A 541 -7.60 16.10 -1.73
CA LEU A 541 -6.59 15.20 -2.26
C LEU A 541 -7.18 14.22 -3.26
N THR A 542 -6.52 14.06 -4.40
CA THR A 542 -6.87 13.02 -5.36
C THR A 542 -6.35 11.65 -4.90
N ALA A 543 -7.02 10.59 -5.35
CA ALA A 543 -6.58 9.22 -5.14
C ALA A 543 -7.02 8.34 -6.30
N MET A 544 -6.19 7.37 -6.66
CA MET A 544 -6.47 6.33 -7.67
C MET A 544 -6.51 4.96 -7.00
N ASN A 545 -7.52 4.16 -7.30
CA ASN A 545 -7.68 2.82 -6.76
C ASN A 545 -7.11 1.72 -7.67
N GLY A 546 -7.34 0.46 -7.31
CA GLY A 546 -6.83 -0.73 -8.01
C GLY A 546 -7.42 -0.99 -9.41
N GLU A 547 -8.42 -0.21 -9.83
CA GLU A 547 -8.95 -0.17 -11.20
C GLU A 547 -8.63 1.15 -11.92
N ARG A 548 -7.62 1.89 -11.45
CA ARG A 548 -7.20 3.20 -11.97
C ARG A 548 -8.27 4.28 -11.88
N ARG A 549 -9.22 4.14 -10.99
CA ARG A 549 -10.30 5.12 -10.81
C ARG A 549 -9.80 6.28 -9.96
N ILE A 550 -9.62 7.45 -10.58
CA ILE A 550 -9.27 8.70 -9.89
C ILE A 550 -10.50 9.38 -9.32
N ARG A 551 -10.39 9.88 -8.10
CA ARG A 551 -11.44 10.59 -7.37
C ARG A 551 -10.82 11.65 -6.50
N LEU A 552 -11.63 12.62 -6.07
CA LEU A 552 -11.25 13.68 -5.16
C LEU A 552 -11.88 13.45 -3.79
N SER A 553 -11.07 13.41 -2.76
CA SER A 553 -11.52 13.58 -1.38
C SER A 553 -11.65 15.08 -1.11
N GLU A 554 -12.83 15.52 -0.69
CA GLU A 554 -13.08 16.92 -0.38
C GLU A 554 -12.71 17.23 1.08
N ARG A 555 -12.34 18.47 1.31
CA ARG A 555 -12.04 18.96 2.65
C ARG A 555 -13.33 19.24 3.42
N PHE A 556 -13.41 18.78 4.67
CA PHE A 556 -14.54 19.10 5.57
C PHE A 556 -14.09 19.70 6.92
N MET A 557 -12.79 19.72 7.20
CA MET A 557 -12.23 20.34 8.41
C MET A 557 -10.86 20.96 8.15
N ASP A 558 -10.40 21.82 9.03
CA ASP A 558 -9.05 22.35 8.98
C ASP A 558 -8.00 21.36 9.51
N PRO A 559 -6.78 21.34 8.95
CA PRO A 559 -5.67 20.60 9.53
C PRO A 559 -5.33 21.11 10.94
N PRO A 560 -4.90 20.23 11.87
CA PRO A 560 -4.57 20.61 13.22
C PRO A 560 -3.28 21.45 13.28
N GLY A 561 -3.33 22.60 13.99
CA GLY A 561 -2.17 23.46 14.18
C GLY A 561 -1.58 23.97 12.88
N GLU A 562 -0.32 23.67 12.66
CA GLU A 562 0.45 24.00 11.45
C GLU A 562 0.61 22.80 10.48
N ALA A 563 -0.16 21.73 10.62
CA ALA A 563 -0.13 20.64 9.66
C ALA A 563 -0.56 21.11 8.27
N GLU A 564 0.12 20.61 7.23
CA GLU A 564 -0.15 20.96 5.84
C GLU A 564 0.11 19.78 4.90
N ALA A 565 -0.31 19.89 3.65
CA ALA A 565 -0.14 18.85 2.64
C ALA A 565 1.34 18.58 2.34
N ASP A 566 1.71 17.34 2.09
CA ASP A 566 3.09 16.94 1.75
C ASP A 566 3.64 17.71 0.55
N SER A 567 2.81 18.00 -0.46
CA SER A 567 3.20 18.82 -1.60
C SER A 567 3.60 20.24 -1.19
N LEU A 568 2.85 20.86 -0.27
CA LEU A 568 3.15 22.21 0.23
C LEU A 568 4.35 22.22 1.18
N ILE A 569 4.56 21.15 1.96
CA ILE A 569 5.80 20.98 2.74
C ILE A 569 6.99 20.89 1.78
N ALA A 570 6.91 20.09 0.71
CA ALA A 570 7.96 20.00 -0.29
C ALA A 570 8.26 21.37 -0.95
N ALA A 571 7.19 22.12 -1.28
CA ALA A 571 7.32 23.47 -1.82
C ALA A 571 8.02 24.43 -0.83
N ARG A 572 7.65 24.39 0.43
CA ARG A 572 8.28 25.21 1.48
C ARG A 572 9.76 24.92 1.63
N LEU A 573 10.15 23.63 1.63
CA LEU A 573 11.57 23.21 1.71
C LEU A 573 12.35 23.65 0.47
N ALA A 574 11.76 23.48 -0.74
CA ALA A 574 12.36 23.92 -1.99
C ALA A 574 12.55 25.45 -2.03
N ASN A 575 11.53 26.22 -1.66
CA ASN A 575 11.58 27.68 -1.63
C ASN A 575 12.58 28.20 -0.58
N ALA A 576 12.75 27.53 0.55
CA ALA A 576 13.77 27.87 1.53
C ALA A 576 15.19 27.64 0.96
N LEU A 577 15.43 26.55 0.26
CA LEU A 577 16.68 26.28 -0.44
C LEU A 577 16.94 27.31 -1.55
N ARG A 578 15.92 27.65 -2.34
CA ARG A 578 16.00 28.67 -3.38
C ARG A 578 16.49 30.01 -2.83
N ARG A 579 15.85 30.50 -1.74
CA ARG A 579 16.24 31.76 -1.07
C ARG A 579 17.71 31.73 -0.63
N ARG A 580 18.13 30.64 0.02
CA ARG A 580 19.51 30.51 0.52
C ARG A 580 20.55 30.56 -0.63
N TYR A 581 20.26 29.89 -1.73
CA TYR A 581 21.13 29.94 -2.90
C TYR A 581 21.15 31.32 -3.57
N GLN A 582 20.04 32.03 -3.62
CA GLN A 582 19.96 33.43 -4.07
C GLN A 582 20.78 34.35 -3.16
N GLU A 583 20.64 34.22 -1.83
CA GLU A 583 21.45 35.00 -0.88
C GLU A 583 22.96 34.71 -0.97
N ALA A 584 23.32 33.47 -1.33
CA ALA A 584 24.71 33.09 -1.62
C ALA A 584 25.19 33.50 -3.00
N GLY A 585 24.34 34.10 -3.86
CA GLY A 585 24.66 34.49 -5.22
C GLY A 585 24.82 33.32 -6.19
N ASN A 586 24.31 32.14 -5.87
CA ASN A 586 24.36 30.95 -6.71
C ASN A 586 23.02 30.78 -7.47
N GLU A 587 22.86 31.56 -8.55
CA GLU A 587 21.63 31.57 -9.33
C GLU A 587 21.36 30.21 -10.04
N GLU A 588 22.40 29.48 -10.44
CA GLU A 588 22.26 28.18 -11.07
C GLU A 588 21.57 27.18 -10.12
N MET A 589 22.06 27.11 -8.88
CA MET A 589 21.44 26.25 -7.86
C MET A 589 20.05 26.76 -7.44
N ALA A 590 19.88 28.10 -7.36
CA ALA A 590 18.56 28.67 -7.03
C ALA A 590 17.49 28.30 -8.07
N GLU A 591 17.85 28.28 -9.36
CA GLU A 591 16.93 27.93 -10.44
C GLU A 591 16.47 26.46 -10.36
N ARG A 592 17.31 25.54 -9.87
CA ARG A 592 16.91 24.14 -9.66
C ARG A 592 15.74 23.97 -8.70
N PHE A 593 15.60 24.91 -7.75
CA PHE A 593 14.52 24.94 -6.77
C PHE A 593 13.37 25.89 -7.17
N ALA A 594 13.30 26.33 -8.41
CA ALA A 594 12.20 27.13 -8.94
C ALA A 594 10.96 26.25 -9.26
N GLY A 595 9.80 26.92 -9.43
CA GLY A 595 8.56 26.26 -9.85
C GLY A 595 7.83 25.48 -8.74
N PHE A 596 8.00 25.89 -7.49
CA PHE A 596 7.28 25.43 -6.32
C PHE A 596 6.39 26.53 -5.71
N ASP A 597 5.88 27.41 -6.56
CA ASP A 597 5.07 28.57 -6.14
C ASP A 597 3.60 28.18 -5.98
N TRP A 598 3.34 27.02 -5.33
CA TRP A 598 2.00 26.49 -5.11
C TRP A 598 1.41 27.05 -3.81
N GLU A 599 0.13 27.49 -3.90
CA GLU A 599 -0.66 27.95 -2.76
C GLU A 599 -1.65 26.87 -2.27
N SER A 600 -1.94 25.89 -3.13
CA SER A 600 -2.89 24.81 -2.88
C SER A 600 -2.41 23.44 -3.41
N GLN A 601 -3.08 22.38 -3.00
CA GLN A 601 -2.88 21.05 -3.56
C GLN A 601 -3.30 20.99 -5.03
N GLU A 602 -4.33 21.75 -5.42
CA GLU A 602 -4.77 21.83 -6.80
C GLU A 602 -3.69 22.44 -7.70
N ASP A 603 -2.88 23.38 -7.21
CA ASP A 603 -1.74 23.91 -7.98
C ASP A 603 -0.69 22.84 -8.23
N ALA A 604 -0.36 22.04 -7.22
CA ALA A 604 0.57 20.93 -7.35
C ALA A 604 0.02 19.84 -8.29
N PHE A 605 -1.28 19.52 -8.19
CA PHE A 605 -1.97 18.62 -9.12
C PHE A 605 -1.87 19.14 -10.54
N ASN A 606 -2.22 20.39 -10.73
CA ASN A 606 -2.19 21.07 -12.03
C ASN A 606 -0.79 21.09 -12.65
N ASP A 607 0.26 21.25 -11.84
CA ASP A 607 1.65 21.21 -12.31
C ASP A 607 2.07 19.78 -12.70
N GLY A 608 1.78 18.79 -11.85
CA GLY A 608 2.23 17.40 -12.04
C GLY A 608 1.38 16.58 -13.00
N PHE A 609 0.09 16.66 -12.88
CA PHE A 609 -0.81 15.85 -13.69
C PHE A 609 -0.74 16.19 -15.18
N ARG A 610 -0.33 17.42 -15.51
CA ARG A 610 -0.03 17.84 -16.88
C ARG A 610 1.02 16.93 -17.54
N MET A 611 2.01 16.44 -16.79
CA MET A 611 3.05 15.55 -17.30
C MET A 611 2.54 14.13 -17.57
N ALA A 612 1.41 13.75 -17.01
CA ALA A 612 0.73 12.50 -17.30
C ALA A 612 -0.10 12.53 -18.60
N HIS A 613 -0.05 13.63 -19.36
CA HIS A 613 -0.67 13.83 -20.67
C HIS A 613 -2.21 13.81 -20.71
N GLU A 614 -2.86 14.01 -19.57
CA GLU A 614 -4.33 14.11 -19.50
C GLU A 614 -4.80 15.49 -19.92
N LYS A 615 -4.84 15.74 -21.24
CA LYS A 615 -5.13 17.04 -21.84
C LYS A 615 -6.39 16.99 -22.70
N GLU A 616 -7.16 18.06 -22.66
CA GLU A 616 -8.25 18.27 -23.58
C GLU A 616 -7.71 18.81 -24.90
N ILE A 617 -8.06 18.17 -26.02
CA ILE A 617 -7.63 18.52 -27.35
C ILE A 617 -8.84 19.02 -28.13
N ASP A 618 -8.74 20.18 -28.80
CA ASP A 618 -9.79 20.70 -29.66
C ASP A 618 -9.85 19.94 -31.00
N SER A 619 -10.87 20.26 -31.82
CA SER A 619 -11.07 19.64 -33.13
C SER A 619 -9.93 19.89 -34.13
N GLN A 620 -9.00 20.77 -33.82
CA GLN A 620 -7.82 21.10 -34.64
C GLN A 620 -6.52 20.53 -34.07
N GLY A 621 -6.60 19.75 -32.97
CA GLY A 621 -5.45 19.19 -32.28
C GLY A 621 -4.74 20.18 -31.36
N GLY A 622 -5.35 21.35 -31.08
CA GLY A 622 -4.84 22.31 -30.12
C GLY A 622 -5.22 21.98 -28.68
N GLU A 623 -4.28 22.16 -27.77
CA GLU A 623 -4.54 21.97 -26.33
C GLU A 623 -5.37 23.12 -25.79
N THR A 624 -6.60 22.86 -25.33
CA THR A 624 -7.57 23.85 -24.83
C THR A 624 -7.68 23.92 -23.33
N GLY A 625 -7.17 22.92 -22.61
CA GLY A 625 -7.26 22.85 -21.16
C GLY A 625 -6.83 21.51 -20.61
N ARG A 626 -7.33 21.20 -19.43
CA ARG A 626 -7.11 19.92 -18.77
C ARG A 626 -8.38 19.11 -18.80
N LEU A 627 -8.23 17.87 -19.22
CA LEU A 627 -9.35 16.94 -19.23
C LEU A 627 -9.80 16.59 -17.81
N VAL A 628 -8.87 16.32 -16.91
CA VAL A 628 -9.15 16.05 -15.49
C VAL A 628 -8.83 17.28 -14.65
N THR A 629 -9.82 17.79 -13.93
CA THR A 629 -9.68 18.92 -12.99
C THR A 629 -10.36 18.58 -11.68
N TYR A 630 -10.02 19.27 -10.60
CA TYR A 630 -10.69 19.13 -9.31
C TYR A 630 -12.20 19.35 -9.43
N GLN A 631 -12.61 20.36 -10.21
CA GLN A 631 -14.03 20.61 -10.42
C GLN A 631 -14.74 19.41 -11.06
N ARG A 632 -14.21 18.87 -12.16
CA ARG A 632 -14.80 17.70 -12.84
C ARG A 632 -14.78 16.45 -11.97
N LEU A 633 -13.75 16.25 -11.16
CA LEU A 633 -13.71 15.15 -10.19
C LEU A 633 -14.74 15.33 -9.07
N ARG A 634 -14.97 16.56 -8.62
CA ARG A 634 -16.02 16.87 -7.63
C ARG A 634 -17.41 16.60 -8.19
N GLU A 635 -17.64 16.95 -9.45
CA GLU A 635 -18.90 16.66 -10.17
C GLU A 635 -19.09 15.15 -10.38
N ALA A 636 -18.02 14.40 -10.67
CA ALA A 636 -18.06 12.93 -10.81
C ALA A 636 -18.23 12.20 -9.46
N GLY A 637 -18.02 12.89 -8.35
CA GLY A 637 -18.24 12.39 -6.99
C GLY A 637 -17.42 11.11 -6.66
N ASN A 638 -18.00 10.25 -5.83
CA ASN A 638 -17.36 9.00 -5.42
C ASN A 638 -17.22 7.96 -6.54
N ASN A 639 -17.92 8.14 -7.65
CA ASN A 639 -17.78 7.29 -8.83
C ASN A 639 -16.55 7.64 -9.67
N GLY A 640 -16.11 8.91 -9.67
CA GLY A 640 -14.90 9.32 -10.36
C GLY A 640 -14.79 8.78 -11.80
N VAL A 641 -13.56 8.60 -12.28
CA VAL A 641 -13.31 8.10 -13.64
C VAL A 641 -12.06 7.21 -13.68
N GLN A 642 -12.06 6.20 -14.53
CA GLN A 642 -10.91 5.31 -14.73
C GLN A 642 -9.90 5.90 -15.72
N LEU A 643 -8.64 5.99 -15.30
CA LEU A 643 -7.54 6.48 -16.13
C LEU A 643 -7.09 5.41 -17.15
N PRO A 644 -6.57 5.83 -18.31
CA PRO A 644 -6.58 7.20 -18.84
C PRO A 644 -7.98 7.68 -19.20
N VAL A 645 -8.23 8.97 -19.03
CA VAL A 645 -9.47 9.61 -19.48
C VAL A 645 -9.36 9.91 -20.96
N GLN A 646 -10.38 9.54 -21.73
CA GLN A 646 -10.36 9.68 -23.19
C GLN A 646 -10.95 11.01 -23.64
N GLU A 647 -12.04 11.43 -23.02
CA GLU A 647 -12.78 12.64 -23.41
C GLU A 647 -13.68 13.15 -22.28
N TYR A 648 -14.16 14.38 -22.45
CA TYR A 648 -15.25 14.94 -21.65
C TYR A 648 -16.44 15.15 -22.58
N ARG A 649 -17.50 14.40 -22.39
CA ARG A 649 -18.67 14.41 -23.27
C ARG A 649 -19.96 14.48 -22.45
N ASP A 650 -20.86 15.36 -22.88
CA ASP A 650 -22.22 15.54 -22.28
C ASP A 650 -22.17 15.82 -20.76
N GLY A 651 -21.10 16.46 -20.26
CA GLY A 651 -20.93 16.78 -18.86
C GLY A 651 -20.25 15.68 -18.04
N GLU A 652 -19.78 14.61 -18.66
CA GLU A 652 -19.17 13.47 -17.99
C GLU A 652 -17.77 13.15 -18.53
N LEU A 653 -16.88 12.70 -17.65
CA LEU A 653 -15.59 12.17 -18.02
C LEU A 653 -15.73 10.72 -18.51
N VAL A 654 -15.21 10.44 -19.69
CA VAL A 654 -15.19 9.09 -20.28
C VAL A 654 -13.81 8.49 -20.08
N GLY A 655 -13.74 7.46 -19.26
CA GLY A 655 -12.50 6.78 -18.91
C GLY A 655 -12.24 5.48 -19.67
N THR A 656 -11.16 4.80 -19.31
CA THR A 656 -10.73 3.52 -19.89
C THR A 656 -10.84 2.40 -18.84
N PRO A 657 -11.95 1.64 -18.84
CA PRO A 657 -12.15 0.60 -17.83
C PRO A 657 -11.09 -0.51 -17.87
N ARG A 658 -10.65 -0.90 -19.07
CA ARG A 658 -9.67 -1.97 -19.29
C ARG A 658 -8.57 -1.48 -20.23
N LEU A 659 -7.32 -1.73 -19.85
CA LEU A 659 -6.19 -1.46 -20.74
C LEU A 659 -6.02 -2.58 -21.76
N TYR A 660 -5.37 -2.26 -22.86
CA TYR A 660 -4.98 -3.22 -23.93
C TYR A 660 -6.15 -3.89 -24.63
N SER A 661 -7.32 -3.26 -24.67
CA SER A 661 -8.47 -3.77 -25.44
C SER A 661 -8.23 -3.72 -26.96
N ASP A 662 -7.32 -2.86 -27.38
CA ASP A 662 -6.81 -2.74 -28.77
C ASP A 662 -5.53 -3.56 -29.01
N HIS A 663 -5.04 -4.31 -28.01
CA HIS A 663 -3.80 -5.07 -28.01
C HIS A 663 -2.55 -4.23 -28.32
N ASN A 664 -2.59 -2.93 -28.04
CA ASN A 664 -1.42 -2.06 -28.10
C ASN A 664 -0.77 -1.95 -26.72
N PHE A 665 0.39 -2.57 -26.54
CA PHE A 665 1.10 -2.69 -25.26
C PHE A 665 2.13 -1.58 -25.07
N ASP A 666 2.56 -1.34 -23.82
CA ASP A 666 3.48 -0.26 -23.44
C ASP A 666 4.95 -0.60 -23.81
N THR A 667 5.19 -0.87 -25.07
CA THR A 667 6.51 -1.16 -25.66
C THR A 667 6.71 -0.31 -26.91
N ASP A 668 7.96 -0.18 -27.35
CA ASP A 668 8.29 0.64 -28.53
C ASP A 668 7.57 0.21 -29.81
N ASP A 669 7.27 -1.08 -29.95
CA ASP A 669 6.59 -1.69 -31.11
C ASP A 669 5.13 -2.05 -30.84
N GLY A 670 4.60 -1.72 -29.67
CA GLY A 670 3.23 -2.02 -29.26
C GLY A 670 2.94 -3.50 -28.98
N ARG A 671 3.97 -4.37 -28.97
CA ARG A 671 3.84 -5.82 -28.75
C ARG A 671 4.22 -6.17 -27.32
N ALA A 672 3.44 -7.02 -26.66
CA ALA A 672 3.85 -7.56 -25.36
C ALA A 672 5.06 -8.50 -25.50
N ARG A 673 5.86 -8.59 -24.45
CA ARG A 673 7.10 -9.38 -24.47
C ARG A 673 7.04 -10.50 -23.45
N PHE A 674 7.23 -11.73 -23.90
CA PHE A 674 7.51 -12.85 -23.00
C PHE A 674 8.90 -12.71 -22.38
N GLN A 675 9.05 -13.20 -21.14
CA GLN A 675 10.32 -13.13 -20.43
C GLN A 675 10.75 -14.52 -19.92
N PRO A 676 11.97 -14.97 -20.20
CA PRO A 676 12.53 -16.14 -19.54
C PRO A 676 12.55 -16.00 -18.03
N ALA A 677 11.84 -16.87 -17.33
CA ALA A 677 11.70 -16.88 -15.87
C ALA A 677 11.89 -18.31 -15.30
N PRO A 678 13.05 -18.96 -15.48
CA PRO A 678 13.28 -20.30 -14.94
C PRO A 678 13.30 -20.30 -13.42
N TRP A 679 12.87 -21.40 -12.81
CA TRP A 679 13.03 -21.61 -11.39
C TRP A 679 14.50 -21.89 -11.04
N ASN A 680 15.12 -21.03 -10.24
CA ASN A 680 16.53 -21.09 -9.86
C ASN A 680 16.74 -21.37 -8.36
N GLY A 681 15.72 -21.82 -7.64
CA GLY A 681 15.79 -22.02 -6.20
C GLY A 681 15.62 -20.73 -5.39
N PHE A 682 16.04 -20.77 -4.13
CA PHE A 682 15.95 -19.63 -3.23
C PHE A 682 17.12 -18.66 -3.38
N LEU A 683 16.87 -17.38 -3.16
CA LEU A 683 17.92 -16.37 -3.03
C LEU A 683 18.93 -16.77 -1.96
N SER A 684 20.22 -16.54 -2.24
CA SER A 684 21.34 -17.06 -1.45
C SER A 684 21.23 -16.83 0.07
N PRO A 685 20.89 -15.65 0.59
CA PRO A 685 20.75 -15.48 2.04
C PRO A 685 19.68 -16.38 2.66
N VAL A 686 18.55 -16.56 1.96
CA VAL A 686 17.44 -17.41 2.42
C VAL A 686 17.81 -18.90 2.34
N ALA A 687 18.47 -19.32 1.26
CA ALA A 687 18.95 -20.69 1.11
C ALA A 687 19.90 -21.11 2.24
N LYS A 688 20.81 -20.21 2.66
CA LYS A 688 21.70 -20.44 3.79
C LYS A 688 20.96 -20.57 5.13
N GLN A 689 19.90 -19.80 5.34
CA GLN A 689 19.07 -19.95 6.55
C GLN A 689 18.35 -21.29 6.57
N LYS A 690 17.83 -21.75 5.42
CA LYS A 690 17.16 -23.04 5.29
C LYS A 690 18.05 -24.22 5.73
N GLU A 691 19.34 -24.13 5.55
CA GLU A 691 20.29 -25.16 5.98
C GLU A 691 20.46 -25.23 7.50
N LYS A 692 20.16 -24.13 8.22
CA LYS A 692 20.41 -23.97 9.66
C LYS A 692 19.15 -24.10 10.51
N TYR A 693 18.02 -23.64 10.00
CA TYR A 693 16.79 -23.44 10.77
C TYR A 693 15.65 -24.32 10.24
N PRO A 694 14.84 -24.93 11.13
CA PRO A 694 13.88 -25.94 10.72
C PRO A 694 12.53 -25.39 10.25
N LEU A 695 12.17 -24.15 10.66
CA LEU A 695 10.82 -23.62 10.46
C LEU A 695 10.81 -22.52 9.42
N TRP A 696 9.88 -22.65 8.48
CA TRP A 696 9.68 -21.69 7.41
C TRP A 696 8.68 -20.61 7.84
N VAL A 697 9.15 -19.40 7.98
CA VAL A 697 8.37 -18.27 8.47
C VAL A 697 7.78 -17.50 7.30
N ASN A 698 6.45 -17.46 7.23
CA ASN A 698 5.70 -16.57 6.34
C ASN A 698 5.05 -15.44 7.16
N ASN A 699 4.62 -14.38 6.50
CA ASN A 699 3.98 -13.26 7.16
C ASN A 699 2.89 -12.59 6.31
N GLY A 700 2.00 -11.86 6.97
CA GLY A 700 0.90 -11.16 6.32
C GLY A 700 0.16 -10.21 7.24
N ARG A 701 -1.02 -9.77 6.80
CA ARG A 701 -1.90 -8.83 7.49
C ARG A 701 -3.19 -9.49 7.98
N THR A 702 -3.88 -8.81 8.87
CA THR A 702 -5.24 -9.11 9.29
C THR A 702 -6.13 -7.88 9.06
N ASN A 703 -7.45 -8.08 8.99
CA ASN A 703 -8.39 -6.98 8.78
C ASN A 703 -8.41 -5.95 9.94
N HIS A 704 -8.04 -6.41 11.14
CA HIS A 704 -8.13 -5.59 12.35
C HIS A 704 -6.97 -4.61 12.53
N ILE A 705 -5.83 -4.84 11.88
CA ILE A 705 -4.60 -4.08 12.08
C ILE A 705 -4.20 -3.39 10.77
N TRP A 706 -3.88 -2.10 10.87
CA TRP A 706 -3.56 -1.28 9.72
C TRP A 706 -2.05 -0.94 9.65
N GLN A 707 -1.42 -1.22 8.50
CA GLN A 707 -0.03 -0.87 8.20
C GLN A 707 0.94 -1.27 9.32
N SER A 708 1.69 -0.31 9.87
CA SER A 708 2.62 -0.47 10.98
C SER A 708 1.92 -0.50 12.36
N ALA A 709 0.59 -0.67 12.40
CA ALA A 709 -0.22 -0.68 13.61
C ALA A 709 -0.14 0.60 14.46
N TYR A 710 0.28 1.74 13.90
CA TYR A 710 0.39 2.96 14.68
C TYR A 710 -0.95 3.39 15.26
N HIS A 711 -2.02 3.39 14.46
CA HIS A 711 -3.37 3.68 14.97
C HIS A 711 -3.83 2.63 15.98
N ASP A 712 -3.54 1.38 15.70
CA ASP A 712 -4.04 0.24 16.46
C ASP A 712 -3.49 0.18 17.87
N GLN A 713 -2.26 0.62 18.08
CA GLN A 713 -1.65 0.69 19.42
C GLN A 713 -2.36 1.66 20.37
N HIS A 714 -3.18 2.58 19.85
CA HIS A 714 -3.95 3.55 20.63
C HIS A 714 -5.42 3.15 20.81
N ILE A 715 -5.80 1.95 20.38
CA ILE A 715 -7.16 1.43 20.46
C ILE A 715 -7.19 0.25 21.43
N ASP A 716 -7.75 0.45 22.61
CA ASP A 716 -7.67 -0.50 23.73
C ASP A 716 -8.18 -1.90 23.39
N TYR A 717 -9.29 -2.03 22.67
CA TYR A 717 -9.80 -3.35 22.32
C TYR A 717 -8.85 -4.13 21.39
N ARG A 718 -8.11 -3.44 20.51
CA ARG A 718 -7.14 -4.06 19.61
C ARG A 718 -5.90 -4.51 20.36
N THR A 719 -5.38 -3.66 21.23
CA THR A 719 -4.24 -4.01 22.08
C THR A 719 -4.57 -5.08 23.12
N GLY A 720 -5.82 -5.12 23.59
CA GLY A 720 -6.28 -6.19 24.47
C GLY A 720 -6.44 -7.53 23.73
N ARG A 721 -6.89 -7.51 22.47
CA ARG A 721 -7.00 -8.71 21.64
C ARG A 721 -5.66 -9.23 21.12
N PHE A 722 -4.77 -8.32 20.76
CA PHE A 722 -3.45 -8.61 20.22
C PHE A 722 -2.38 -7.91 21.08
N PRO A 723 -2.09 -8.40 22.29
CA PRO A 723 -1.07 -7.80 23.14
C PRO A 723 0.34 -7.93 22.57
N MET A 724 0.55 -8.93 21.72
CA MET A 724 1.75 -9.14 20.91
C MET A 724 1.34 -9.58 19.49
N ALA A 725 2.27 -9.54 18.55
CA ALA A 725 2.04 -10.10 17.23
C ALA A 725 1.67 -11.58 17.35
N PRO A 726 0.53 -12.03 16.78
CA PRO A 726 0.19 -13.43 16.75
C PRO A 726 1.13 -14.20 15.82
N LEU A 727 1.54 -15.38 16.25
CA LEU A 727 2.29 -16.36 15.49
C LEU A 727 1.43 -17.63 15.35
N GLU A 728 0.98 -17.93 14.17
CA GLU A 728 0.28 -19.18 13.86
C GLU A 728 1.28 -20.32 13.74
N ILE A 729 0.97 -21.43 14.40
CA ILE A 729 1.76 -22.65 14.42
C ILE A 729 0.87 -23.89 14.29
N ASN A 730 1.29 -24.88 13.50
CA ASN A 730 0.57 -26.12 13.38
C ASN A 730 0.52 -26.85 14.73
N PRO A 731 -0.61 -27.52 15.12
CA PRO A 731 -0.74 -28.22 16.39
C PRO A 731 0.35 -29.29 16.66
N GLU A 732 0.81 -29.99 15.62
CA GLU A 732 1.88 -31.00 15.73
C GLU A 732 3.22 -30.36 16.08
N ASP A 733 3.58 -29.25 15.40
CA ASP A 733 4.80 -28.50 15.71
C ASP A 733 4.70 -27.89 17.11
N ALA A 734 3.56 -27.31 17.45
CA ALA A 734 3.35 -26.73 18.78
C ALA A 734 3.54 -27.77 19.90
N GLU A 735 3.07 -29.01 19.70
CA GLU A 735 3.27 -30.11 20.64
C GLU A 735 4.74 -30.49 20.75
N ALA A 736 5.44 -30.58 19.61
CA ALA A 736 6.86 -30.91 19.57
C ALA A 736 7.75 -29.87 20.31
N TYR A 737 7.35 -28.59 20.27
CA TYR A 737 8.03 -27.50 20.98
C TYR A 737 7.46 -27.21 22.38
N GLY A 738 6.46 -27.94 22.84
CA GLY A 738 5.80 -27.75 24.14
C GLY A 738 5.08 -26.41 24.27
N ILE A 739 4.49 -25.90 23.17
CA ILE A 739 3.85 -24.59 23.09
C ILE A 739 2.33 -24.73 23.20
N ALA A 740 1.70 -23.95 24.08
CA ALA A 740 0.26 -23.84 24.21
C ALA A 740 -0.27 -22.54 23.55
N ASN A 741 -1.58 -22.48 23.30
CA ASN A 741 -2.22 -21.23 22.85
C ASN A 741 -2.00 -20.11 23.87
N GLY A 742 -1.57 -18.94 23.41
CA GLY A 742 -1.31 -17.77 24.22
C GLY A 742 0.05 -17.75 24.91
N ASP A 743 0.87 -18.78 24.72
CA ASP A 743 2.26 -18.75 25.17
C ASP A 743 3.05 -17.68 24.42
N VAL A 744 3.96 -17.03 25.10
CA VAL A 744 4.99 -16.18 24.49
C VAL A 744 6.11 -17.06 24.00
N VAL A 745 6.44 -16.87 22.74
CA VAL A 745 7.56 -17.56 22.08
C VAL A 745 8.55 -16.55 21.56
N GLU A 746 9.81 -16.91 21.54
CA GLU A 746 10.84 -16.19 20.81
C GLU A 746 11.09 -16.87 19.47
N LEU A 747 10.95 -16.11 18.40
CA LEU A 747 11.32 -16.48 17.04
C LEU A 747 12.72 -15.91 16.79
N PHE A 748 13.68 -16.71 16.33
CA PHE A 748 15.07 -16.27 16.20
C PHE A 748 15.83 -16.96 15.06
N ASN A 749 16.82 -16.26 14.55
CA ASN A 749 17.83 -16.75 13.61
C ASN A 749 19.10 -15.89 13.65
N ASP A 750 20.01 -16.05 12.67
CA ASP A 750 21.28 -15.29 12.61
C ASP A 750 21.08 -13.77 12.40
N TYR A 751 19.89 -13.31 12.01
CA TYR A 751 19.59 -11.89 11.77
C TYR A 751 19.06 -11.16 13.00
N GLY A 752 18.46 -11.88 13.90
CA GLY A 752 17.93 -11.33 15.13
C GLY A 752 16.86 -12.20 15.78
N SER A 753 16.10 -11.60 16.69
CA SER A 753 15.01 -12.27 17.37
C SER A 753 13.84 -11.36 17.65
N THR A 754 12.66 -11.95 17.73
CA THR A 754 11.42 -11.24 18.06
C THR A 754 10.49 -12.09 18.90
N MET A 755 9.69 -11.43 19.76
CA MET A 755 8.69 -12.10 20.58
C MET A 755 7.34 -12.12 19.87
N ALA A 756 6.61 -13.22 20.03
CA ALA A 756 5.29 -13.38 19.48
C ALA A 756 4.39 -14.17 20.44
N MET A 757 3.07 -14.07 20.26
CA MET A 757 2.09 -14.85 20.97
C MET A 757 1.62 -16.02 20.10
N ALA A 758 1.83 -17.24 20.54
CA ALA A 758 1.51 -18.44 19.80
C ALA A 758 0.00 -18.65 19.66
N TYR A 759 -0.42 -19.00 18.45
CA TYR A 759 -1.78 -19.40 18.12
C TYR A 759 -1.75 -20.73 17.35
N ARG A 760 -2.25 -21.81 17.97
CA ARG A 760 -2.27 -23.14 17.38
C ARG A 760 -3.43 -23.25 16.40
N THR A 761 -3.12 -23.58 15.14
CA THR A 761 -4.12 -23.71 14.07
C THR A 761 -3.72 -24.75 13.03
N PRO A 762 -4.65 -25.59 12.55
CA PRO A 762 -4.39 -26.52 11.44
C PRO A 762 -4.37 -25.83 10.06
N GLU A 763 -4.62 -24.54 9.98
CA GLU A 763 -4.70 -23.79 8.72
C GLU A 763 -3.31 -23.53 8.08
N ILE A 764 -2.23 -23.89 8.81
CA ILE A 764 -0.86 -23.84 8.33
C ILE A 764 -0.24 -25.25 8.35
N LYS A 765 0.62 -25.53 7.38
CA LYS A 765 1.34 -26.83 7.31
C LYS A 765 2.34 -26.99 8.44
N THR A 766 2.64 -28.24 8.80
CA THR A 766 3.79 -28.58 9.66
C THR A 766 5.09 -28.05 9.06
N GLY A 767 6.03 -27.61 9.92
CA GLY A 767 7.28 -26.96 9.53
C GLY A 767 7.13 -25.52 9.04
N GLN A 768 5.92 -24.94 9.08
CA GLN A 768 5.66 -23.57 8.66
C GLN A 768 5.06 -22.74 9.80
N LEU A 769 5.40 -21.47 9.81
CA LEU A 769 4.87 -20.47 10.74
C LEU A 769 4.30 -19.29 9.95
N PHE A 770 3.27 -18.65 10.51
CA PHE A 770 2.77 -17.39 9.99
C PHE A 770 2.75 -16.34 11.09
N MET A 771 3.44 -15.23 10.89
CA MET A 771 3.50 -14.11 11.83
C MET A 771 2.88 -12.85 11.24
N MET A 772 2.12 -12.11 12.03
CA MET A 772 1.58 -10.82 11.59
C MET A 772 2.71 -9.82 11.33
N PHE A 773 2.70 -9.19 10.14
CA PHE A 773 3.71 -8.23 9.72
C PHE A 773 3.51 -6.84 10.32
N GLY A 774 4.60 -6.20 10.73
CA GLY A 774 4.62 -4.76 11.06
C GLY A 774 3.89 -4.40 12.35
N TYR A 775 3.75 -5.33 13.29
CA TYR A 775 3.11 -5.04 14.57
C TYR A 775 4.06 -4.34 15.54
N PHE A 776 3.56 -3.44 16.37
CA PHE A 776 4.39 -2.65 17.29
C PHE A 776 5.03 -3.47 18.41
N ASN A 777 4.48 -4.63 18.73
CA ASN A 777 4.96 -5.58 19.74
C ASN A 777 5.24 -6.94 19.08
N GLY A 778 6.39 -7.09 18.48
CA GLY A 778 6.81 -8.26 17.74
C GLY A 778 6.89 -7.98 16.23
N MET A 779 8.10 -8.00 15.69
CA MET A 779 8.35 -7.60 14.30
C MET A 779 9.06 -8.70 13.55
N VAL A 780 8.38 -9.35 12.63
CA VAL A 780 8.98 -10.40 11.79
C VAL A 780 10.16 -9.90 10.95
N GLY A 781 10.24 -8.60 10.67
CA GLY A 781 11.40 -7.98 10.01
C GLY A 781 12.73 -8.16 10.72
N GLU A 782 12.72 -8.47 12.03
CA GLU A 782 13.91 -8.75 12.83
C GLU A 782 14.57 -10.12 12.49
N VAL A 783 13.81 -11.02 11.87
CA VAL A 783 14.32 -12.33 11.42
C VAL A 783 14.37 -12.49 9.90
N THR A 784 13.97 -11.46 9.13
CA THR A 784 14.10 -11.47 7.67
C THR A 784 15.51 -11.12 7.22
N THR A 785 15.90 -11.65 6.07
CA THR A 785 17.23 -11.43 5.50
C THR A 785 17.29 -10.13 4.71
N GLU A 786 18.50 -9.73 4.31
CA GLU A 786 18.74 -8.66 3.32
C GLU A 786 18.51 -9.13 1.88
N ALA A 787 17.95 -10.32 1.64
CA ALA A 787 17.76 -10.87 0.32
C ALA A 787 16.90 -9.95 -0.57
N VAL A 788 17.41 -9.65 -1.74
CA VAL A 788 16.74 -8.89 -2.79
C VAL A 788 16.94 -9.58 -4.13
N ASP A 789 16.00 -9.35 -5.05
CA ASP A 789 16.19 -9.76 -6.45
C ASP A 789 17.14 -8.82 -7.21
N GLU A 790 17.29 -9.03 -8.52
CA GLU A 790 18.15 -8.21 -9.38
C GLU A 790 17.76 -6.73 -9.48
N ASN A 791 16.52 -6.38 -9.12
CA ASN A 791 16.00 -5.02 -9.08
C ASN A 791 15.94 -4.43 -7.66
N VAL A 792 16.60 -5.10 -6.70
CA VAL A 792 16.60 -4.72 -5.27
C VAL A 792 15.19 -4.74 -4.67
N VAL A 793 14.31 -5.62 -5.14
CA VAL A 793 13.01 -5.88 -4.51
C VAL A 793 13.20 -6.93 -3.41
N PRO A 794 12.78 -6.67 -2.16
CA PRO A 794 13.14 -7.51 -1.03
C PRO A 794 12.23 -8.74 -0.88
N TYR A 795 12.81 -9.84 -0.43
CA TYR A 795 12.06 -11.03 -0.05
C TYR A 795 11.55 -10.93 1.40
N TYR A 796 10.47 -10.18 1.61
CA TYR A 796 9.84 -10.07 2.93
C TYR A 796 9.06 -11.31 3.36
N LYS A 797 8.54 -12.09 2.40
CA LYS A 797 7.53 -13.14 2.64
C LYS A 797 8.12 -14.48 3.04
N GLY A 798 9.42 -14.56 3.25
CA GLY A 798 10.05 -15.79 3.66
C GLY A 798 11.31 -15.56 4.49
N ALA A 799 11.42 -16.30 5.56
CA ALA A 799 12.60 -16.43 6.38
C ALA A 799 12.64 -17.86 6.94
N TRP A 800 13.80 -18.32 7.36
CA TRP A 800 13.93 -19.54 8.12
C TRP A 800 14.38 -19.19 9.53
N ALA A 801 13.76 -19.78 10.53
CA ALA A 801 14.01 -19.49 11.93
C ALA A 801 13.77 -20.72 12.79
N ASP A 802 14.11 -20.62 14.05
CA ASP A 802 13.69 -21.55 15.08
C ASP A 802 12.85 -20.80 16.13
N ILE A 803 12.13 -21.54 16.95
CA ILE A 803 11.34 -20.98 18.02
C ILE A 803 11.66 -21.62 19.35
N ARG A 804 11.51 -20.86 20.43
CA ARG A 804 11.52 -21.41 21.80
C ARG A 804 10.39 -20.84 22.63
N ARG A 805 9.82 -21.67 23.48
CA ARG A 805 8.84 -21.22 24.46
C ARG A 805 9.51 -20.38 25.54
N ILE A 806 8.99 -19.22 25.83
CA ILE A 806 9.44 -18.36 26.94
C ILE A 806 8.58 -18.59 28.18
N GLY A 807 7.26 -18.72 28.01
CA GLY A 807 6.34 -18.97 29.09
C GLY A 807 4.92 -18.55 28.70
N SER A 808 3.97 -18.66 29.63
CA SER A 808 2.66 -18.05 29.44
C SER A 808 2.78 -16.52 29.37
N MET A 809 1.78 -15.86 28.82
CA MET A 809 1.73 -14.39 28.80
C MET A 809 1.84 -13.79 30.22
N GLU A 810 1.22 -14.44 31.21
CA GLU A 810 1.26 -13.99 32.60
C GLU A 810 2.67 -14.13 33.19
N GLU A 811 3.35 -15.25 32.95
CA GLU A 811 4.76 -15.45 33.37
C GLU A 811 5.68 -14.44 32.73
N TYR A 812 5.51 -14.20 31.42
CA TYR A 812 6.30 -13.20 30.69
C TYR A 812 6.08 -11.79 31.24
N GLN A 813 4.85 -11.38 31.48
CA GLN A 813 4.53 -10.09 32.06
C GLN A 813 5.09 -9.89 33.47
N ARG A 814 5.21 -10.94 34.26
CA ARG A 814 5.85 -10.90 35.57
C ARG A 814 7.38 -10.81 35.50
N SER A 815 7.99 -11.44 34.49
CA SER A 815 9.45 -11.53 34.36
C SER A 815 10.07 -10.26 33.79
N VAL A 816 9.36 -9.57 32.93
CA VAL A 816 9.77 -8.30 32.33
C VAL A 816 8.78 -7.24 32.78
N SER A 817 9.25 -6.04 33.16
CA SER A 817 8.35 -4.91 33.29
C SER A 817 7.80 -4.66 31.88
N PHE A 818 6.72 -5.36 31.53
CA PHE A 818 6.05 -5.28 30.24
C PHE A 818 5.49 -3.87 30.09
N ARG A 819 6.34 -2.97 29.68
CA ARG A 819 5.89 -1.70 29.13
C ARG A 819 5.50 -2.00 27.70
N SER A 820 4.22 -1.97 27.44
CA SER A 820 3.73 -1.91 26.07
C SER A 820 4.61 -0.90 25.30
N ARG A 821 5.18 -1.30 24.16
CA ARG A 821 5.95 -0.40 23.30
C ARG A 821 5.06 0.67 22.63
N ARG A 822 3.85 0.91 23.15
CA ARG A 822 2.87 1.87 22.63
C ARG A 822 3.42 3.26 22.40
N TYR A 823 4.46 3.62 23.13
CA TYR A 823 4.98 5.00 23.16
C TYR A 823 6.45 5.09 22.76
N THR A 824 6.98 4.05 22.16
CA THR A 824 8.38 4.08 21.66
C THR A 824 8.50 4.32 20.15
#